data_1094649919a29ae6690fbfbc316be0b9
#
_entry.id   1094649919a29ae6690fbfbc316be0b9
#
_cell.length_a   1.000
_cell.length_b   1.000
_cell.length_c   1.000
_cell.angle_alpha   90.00
_cell.angle_beta   90.00
_cell.angle_gamma   90.00
#
_symmetry.space_group_name_H-M   'P 1'
#
loop_
_entity.id
_entity.type
_entity.pdbx_description
1 polymer ?
#
loop_
_entity_poly.entity_id
_entity_poly.type
_entity_poly.pdbx_seq_one_letter_code
_entity_poly.pdbx_strand_id
1 'polypeptide(L)'
;MSELVGVSRWGYAMAVGMFVLCVAGNGKALAQDAPSSDPSASPRERALRDQLKNILKELDELQQKKESEKPDAERPTIIKEKAESASPEAAPEATSEATPDFDLADMSIVSKRHQKRPEGISLSATVPSETDSQPTRTMKESMESLPGIVLRQANGPRDFSIMIRGQGAKTSFAVRDIKIYEDGIQQTQSDGLSRLDMQDPWFMRSVEVIRGASSSLYDNYALGGMVQFRTRRGRDIHGLETFFSGGSFGYQKYGVAIGQETERFDVAMFGSHVAEDGFIQHSNYNTQTINFNVRYKMDGRQNFYFKAITNWLNTKVPTRLTQGQFLTDERQAGGAQTSCTPGTYNGGCANSLLLDQSRVDRRTIVGGIYERQIDANTVLTVEADYDVKDIQQSFSQIFENTNPNYKSYADLRHDGRLGTMPLKSYVGFFVNMMEQKGNTFQNLADGFGTKGTLLQNSRATIFNIGGRFREELEFYPNWILAVGLGFEQSRLSVHATNYDQTTGAFANRASANRTFSNWAPEGSLTWKPSADYRYWIRASTGYGIPQFANLLRDPVTGQPGTNFSLKPQKNLNLEIGTEMRLHPTLLVQVAGFYTFFKDEIITQVISGINTASVNADSSRYRGVEVFADWRPVSGLRVSGAYTHIDSEYINFSDRTAAGFIVRDGKHVPNVPTDILNGKVEYYHAPMGLGAWVEGNYSNSYFLNNNNTFGFPSYVIGNVNVYKNIEVSNSSWFRFAKLFVQVDNIADTKYAASGQFISGETHAQAAGQQIFFAGYGRAVYGGVTLGLF
;
A
#
# COMPACT_ATOMS: atom_id res chain seq x y z
N MET A 1 13.41 -8.83 34.67
CA MET A 1 12.23 -8.95 33.76
C MET A 1 11.09 -7.99 34.17
N SER A 2 11.34 -7.01 35.00
CA SER A 2 10.34 -6.02 35.48
C SER A 2 10.63 -4.58 35.04
N GLU A 3 11.63 -4.33 34.22
CA GLU A 3 12.03 -2.97 33.78
C GLU A 3 11.70 -2.60 32.34
N LEU A 4 11.14 -3.51 31.52
CA LEU A 4 10.80 -3.22 30.10
C LEU A 4 9.38 -2.66 29.88
N VAL A 5 8.61 -2.41 30.94
CA VAL A 5 7.25 -1.84 30.87
C VAL A 5 7.25 -0.30 30.83
N GLY A 6 8.42 0.34 31.08
CA GLY A 6 8.55 1.81 31.16
C GLY A 6 8.57 2.55 29.80
N VAL A 7 9.00 1.89 28.72
CA VAL A 7 9.30 2.58 27.44
C VAL A 7 8.05 2.90 26.60
N SER A 8 6.96 2.14 26.75
CA SER A 8 5.72 2.38 26.01
C SER A 8 4.94 3.65 26.48
N ARG A 9 5.24 4.16 27.66
CA ARG A 9 4.56 5.35 28.22
C ARG A 9 5.16 6.68 27.75
N TRP A 10 6.43 6.70 27.36
CA TRP A 10 7.10 7.93 26.89
C TRP A 10 6.77 8.29 25.44
N GLY A 11 6.50 7.32 24.58
CA GLY A 11 6.10 7.54 23.18
C GLY A 11 4.76 8.26 23.06
N TYR A 12 3.81 7.94 23.92
CA TYR A 12 2.49 8.58 23.93
C TYR A 12 2.54 10.03 24.45
N ALA A 13 3.38 10.29 25.43
CA ALA A 13 3.55 11.64 26.00
C ALA A 13 4.27 12.60 25.02
N MET A 14 5.22 12.10 24.23
CA MET A 14 5.90 12.93 23.21
C MET A 14 5.00 13.25 22.00
N ALA A 15 4.19 12.31 21.53
CA ALA A 15 3.27 12.55 20.42
C ALA A 15 2.15 13.54 20.79
N VAL A 16 1.65 13.48 22.02
CA VAL A 16 0.64 14.42 22.52
C VAL A 16 1.23 15.79 22.83
N GLY A 17 2.46 15.85 23.35
CA GLY A 17 3.16 17.12 23.63
C GLY A 17 3.51 17.91 22.35
N MET A 18 3.91 17.24 21.25
CA MET A 18 4.18 17.90 19.96
C MET A 18 2.90 18.39 19.26
N PHE A 19 1.78 17.71 19.45
CA PHE A 19 0.49 18.15 18.91
C PHE A 19 -0.01 19.45 19.55
N VAL A 20 0.25 19.65 20.84
CA VAL A 20 -0.12 20.87 21.56
C VAL A 20 0.74 22.07 21.15
N LEU A 21 2.01 21.87 20.79
CA LEU A 21 2.92 22.94 20.37
C LEU A 21 2.61 23.52 18.97
N CYS A 22 2.05 22.73 18.06
CA CYS A 22 1.64 23.21 16.73
C CYS A 22 0.31 23.98 16.72
N VAL A 23 -0.57 23.76 17.69
CA VAL A 23 -1.87 24.46 17.80
C VAL A 23 -1.77 25.79 18.54
N ALA A 24 -0.74 26.00 19.35
CA ALA A 24 -0.60 27.19 20.20
C ALA A 24 -0.14 28.47 19.44
N GLY A 25 0.23 28.38 18.16
CA GLY A 25 0.73 29.51 17.36
C GLY A 25 -0.32 30.60 17.02
N ASN A 26 -1.61 30.26 16.97
CA ASN A 26 -2.68 31.21 16.58
C ASN A 26 -3.98 31.11 17.41
N GLY A 27 -3.92 30.55 18.60
CA GLY A 27 -5.09 30.14 19.38
C GLY A 27 -5.61 31.13 20.44
N LYS A 28 -5.56 32.46 20.23
CA LYS A 28 -6.16 33.43 21.19
C LYS A 28 -7.69 33.61 21.09
N ALA A 29 -8.39 32.92 20.19
CA ALA A 29 -9.81 33.14 19.93
C ALA A 29 -10.79 32.07 20.44
N LEU A 30 -10.31 30.95 21.01
CA LEU A 30 -11.19 29.82 21.40
C LEU A 30 -11.14 29.39 22.87
N ALA A 31 -10.53 30.18 23.75
CA ALA A 31 -10.35 29.81 25.14
C ALA A 31 -11.27 30.54 26.15
N GLN A 32 -12.32 31.20 25.71
CA GLN A 32 -13.19 32.00 26.64
C GLN A 32 -14.53 31.38 27.05
N ASP A 33 -14.97 30.26 26.48
CA ASP A 33 -16.22 29.61 26.88
C ASP A 33 -16.05 28.08 27.06
N ALA A 34 -15.52 27.67 28.19
CA ALA A 34 -15.68 26.30 28.68
C ALA A 34 -16.42 26.30 30.02
N PRO A 35 -17.59 25.63 30.12
CA PRO A 35 -18.37 25.60 31.36
C PRO A 35 -17.63 24.80 32.44
N SER A 36 -17.79 25.29 33.67
CA SER A 36 -17.22 24.79 34.90
C SER A 36 -17.76 23.39 35.27
N SER A 37 -16.84 22.54 35.77
CA SER A 37 -17.02 21.38 36.63
C SER A 37 -18.06 20.33 36.21
N ASP A 38 -17.61 19.28 35.55
CA ASP A 38 -18.28 17.98 35.52
C ASP A 38 -17.93 17.18 36.79
N PRO A 39 -18.86 16.84 37.66
CA PRO A 39 -18.64 16.07 38.87
C PRO A 39 -18.25 14.60 38.63
N SER A 40 -18.39 14.10 37.41
CA SER A 40 -18.17 12.68 37.06
C SER A 40 -16.71 12.36 36.66
N ALA A 41 -15.81 13.35 36.55
CA ALA A 41 -14.44 13.13 36.14
C ALA A 41 -13.64 12.33 37.16
N SER A 42 -12.93 11.31 36.69
CA SER A 42 -12.09 10.44 37.54
C SER A 42 -10.95 11.23 38.23
N PRO A 43 -10.46 10.77 39.39
CA PRO A 43 -9.33 11.43 40.10
C PRO A 43 -8.10 11.62 39.16
N ARG A 44 -7.91 10.75 38.21
CA ARG A 44 -6.82 10.78 37.23
C ARG A 44 -7.00 11.86 36.16
N GLU A 45 -8.23 12.10 35.72
CA GLU A 45 -8.54 13.20 34.78
C GLU A 45 -8.40 14.56 35.43
N ARG A 46 -8.74 14.69 36.70
CA ARG A 46 -8.53 15.92 37.47
C ARG A 46 -7.04 16.23 37.64
N ALA A 47 -6.22 15.24 37.98
CA ALA A 47 -4.77 15.41 38.08
C ALA A 47 -4.12 15.78 36.74
N LEU A 48 -4.57 15.24 35.61
CA LEU A 48 -4.10 15.59 34.29
C LEU A 48 -4.50 17.02 33.86
N ARG A 49 -5.69 17.49 34.23
CA ARG A 49 -6.13 18.87 34.00
C ARG A 49 -5.34 19.89 34.82
N ASP A 50 -5.00 19.55 36.03
CA ASP A 50 -4.18 20.43 36.89
C ASP A 50 -2.73 20.48 36.41
N GLN A 51 -2.16 19.37 35.94
CA GLN A 51 -0.84 19.38 35.28
C GLN A 51 -0.86 20.22 33.98
N LEU A 52 -1.91 20.12 33.15
CA LEU A 52 -2.03 20.89 31.94
C LEU A 52 -2.13 22.41 32.21
N LYS A 53 -2.87 22.81 33.28
CA LYS A 53 -2.94 24.22 33.71
C LYS A 53 -1.59 24.76 34.15
N ASN A 54 -0.80 23.97 34.87
CA ASN A 54 0.52 24.40 35.30
C ASN A 54 1.49 24.56 34.12
N ILE A 55 1.46 23.66 33.17
CA ILE A 55 2.28 23.74 31.93
C ILE A 55 1.90 24.99 31.10
N LEU A 56 0.62 25.28 30.97
CA LEU A 56 0.14 26.47 30.23
C LEU A 56 0.59 27.77 30.92
N LYS A 57 0.62 27.80 32.26
CA LYS A 57 1.13 28.93 33.02
C LYS A 57 2.63 29.15 32.85
N GLU A 58 3.43 28.08 32.89
CA GLU A 58 4.87 28.15 32.65
C GLU A 58 5.19 28.62 31.21
N LEU A 59 4.37 28.23 30.21
CA LEU A 59 4.52 28.68 28.83
C LEU A 59 4.22 30.19 28.66
N ASP A 60 3.20 30.70 29.33
CA ASP A 60 2.89 32.14 29.33
C ASP A 60 4.00 32.94 29.99
N GLU A 61 4.58 32.47 31.06
CA GLU A 61 5.72 33.11 31.77
C GLU A 61 6.98 33.12 30.89
N LEU A 62 7.26 32.06 30.14
CA LEU A 62 8.35 32.00 29.18
C LEU A 62 8.15 32.91 27.96
N GLN A 63 6.90 33.09 27.50
CA GLN A 63 6.58 34.02 26.42
C GLN A 63 6.76 35.48 26.83
N GLN A 64 6.32 35.85 28.05
CA GLN A 64 6.53 37.20 28.58
C GLN A 64 8.00 37.52 28.78
N LYS A 65 8.82 36.55 29.19
CA LYS A 65 10.26 36.72 29.34
C LYS A 65 10.96 36.94 27.99
N LYS A 66 10.50 36.28 26.93
CA LYS A 66 11.02 36.44 25.56
C LYS A 66 10.65 37.78 24.92
N GLU A 67 9.52 38.37 25.28
CA GLU A 67 9.13 39.69 24.80
C GLU A 67 9.87 40.85 25.47
N SER A 68 10.35 40.63 26.69
CA SER A 68 11.16 41.59 27.45
C SER A 68 12.66 41.64 27.08
N GLU A 69 13.16 40.68 26.32
CA GLU A 69 14.58 40.52 25.93
C GLU A 69 14.88 40.97 24.47
N LYS A 70 13.98 41.66 23.77
CA LYS A 70 14.25 42.19 22.41
C LYS A 70 15.04 43.50 22.50
N PRO A 71 16.27 43.58 21.91
CA PRO A 71 16.99 44.86 21.75
C PRO A 71 16.33 45.71 20.64
N ASP A 72 16.29 47.00 20.87
CA ASP A 72 15.90 48.00 19.87
C ASP A 72 16.77 47.92 18.62
N ALA A 73 16.13 47.66 17.46
CA ALA A 73 16.81 47.67 16.17
C ALA A 73 16.44 48.96 15.42
N GLU A 74 17.48 49.71 15.14
CA GLU A 74 17.47 50.98 14.35
C GLU A 74 16.82 50.81 12.98
N ARG A 75 16.10 51.88 12.57
CA ARG A 75 15.52 52.08 11.22
C ARG A 75 16.61 52.26 10.17
N PRO A 76 16.59 51.60 9.03
CA PRO A 76 17.43 51.98 7.90
C PRO A 76 16.83 53.17 7.12
N THR A 77 17.68 54.13 6.86
CA THR A 77 17.46 55.36 6.06
C THR A 77 17.34 55.03 4.57
N ILE A 78 16.30 55.58 3.94
CA ILE A 78 16.06 55.45 2.48
C ILE A 78 17.04 56.37 1.75
N ILE A 79 17.95 55.84 0.93
CA ILE A 79 18.72 56.61 -0.06
C ILE A 79 18.01 56.47 -1.41
N LYS A 80 17.55 57.64 -1.92
CA LYS A 80 17.08 57.79 -3.31
C LYS A 80 18.27 57.94 -4.22
N GLU A 81 18.45 57.08 -5.20
CA GLU A 81 19.34 57.33 -6.32
C GLU A 81 18.58 57.31 -7.65
N LYS A 82 19.07 58.15 -8.54
CA LYS A 82 18.46 58.72 -9.73
C LYS A 82 18.30 57.70 -10.85
N ALA A 83 17.17 57.78 -11.54
CA ALA A 83 16.93 57.14 -12.82
C ALA A 83 17.77 57.74 -13.93
N GLU A 84 18.46 56.89 -14.69
CA GLU A 84 19.04 57.25 -15.99
C GLU A 84 18.45 56.30 -17.06
N SER A 85 18.04 56.93 -18.15
CA SER A 85 17.31 56.38 -19.26
C SER A 85 18.14 55.42 -20.12
N ALA A 86 17.61 54.21 -20.41
CA ALA A 86 18.06 53.39 -21.53
C ALA A 86 16.83 52.85 -22.31
N SER A 87 16.96 52.88 -23.63
CA SER A 87 16.00 52.59 -24.70
C SER A 87 15.29 51.21 -24.60
N PRO A 88 14.15 51.05 -25.27
CA PRO A 88 13.37 49.81 -25.20
C PRO A 88 14.00 48.70 -26.04
N GLU A 89 14.50 47.67 -25.40
CA GLU A 89 14.89 46.44 -26.03
C GLU A 89 13.79 45.37 -25.82
N ALA A 90 13.59 44.64 -26.87
CA ALA A 90 12.57 43.61 -27.14
C ALA A 90 11.82 43.01 -25.94
N ALA A 91 10.49 42.88 -26.11
CA ALA A 91 9.62 42.06 -25.27
C ALA A 91 10.22 40.67 -25.07
N PRO A 92 10.24 40.13 -23.83
CA PRO A 92 10.60 38.74 -23.63
C PRO A 92 9.54 37.88 -24.33
N GLU A 93 9.99 37.03 -25.23
CA GLU A 93 9.25 35.91 -25.77
C GLU A 93 8.61 35.19 -24.57
N ALA A 94 7.32 34.94 -24.70
CA ALA A 94 6.59 34.09 -23.75
C ALA A 94 7.40 32.78 -23.61
N THR A 95 8.03 32.60 -22.46
CA THR A 95 8.59 31.32 -22.09
C THR A 95 7.45 30.32 -22.19
N SER A 96 7.48 29.49 -23.24
CA SER A 96 6.64 28.31 -23.33
C SER A 96 6.84 27.58 -22.00
N GLU A 97 5.77 27.49 -21.19
CA GLU A 97 5.79 26.57 -20.05
C GLU A 97 6.23 25.22 -20.60
N ALA A 98 7.42 24.83 -20.20
CA ALA A 98 7.97 23.53 -20.52
C ALA A 98 6.94 22.51 -20.03
N THR A 99 6.33 21.78 -20.95
CA THR A 99 5.70 20.50 -20.62
C THR A 99 6.63 19.83 -19.63
N PRO A 100 6.11 19.36 -18.45
CA PRO A 100 7.00 18.78 -17.46
C PRO A 100 7.83 17.72 -18.17
N ASP A 101 9.11 18.01 -18.29
CA ASP A 101 10.07 17.13 -18.95
C ASP A 101 9.99 15.84 -18.17
N PHE A 102 9.67 14.74 -18.83
CA PHE A 102 9.58 13.42 -18.24
C PHE A 102 11.02 12.99 -17.96
N ASP A 103 11.62 13.64 -16.95
CA ASP A 103 12.98 13.31 -16.55
C ASP A 103 12.95 11.98 -15.82
N LEU A 104 13.43 10.94 -16.50
CA LEU A 104 13.69 9.62 -15.91
C LEU A 104 14.57 9.71 -14.65
N ALA A 105 15.35 10.77 -14.51
CA ALA A 105 16.13 11.05 -13.31
C ALA A 105 15.24 11.47 -12.12
N ASP A 106 14.12 12.15 -12.34
CA ASP A 106 13.14 12.45 -11.29
C ASP A 106 12.26 11.24 -10.90
N MET A 107 12.12 10.24 -11.78
CA MET A 107 11.49 8.94 -11.46
C MET A 107 12.38 8.05 -10.58
N SER A 108 13.61 8.42 -10.30
CA SER A 108 14.64 7.52 -9.77
C SER A 108 14.83 7.55 -8.26
N ILE A 109 13.77 7.80 -7.48
CA ILE A 109 13.89 7.70 -6.02
C ILE A 109 13.18 6.43 -5.52
N VAL A 110 13.66 5.30 -5.96
CA VAL A 110 13.29 4.00 -5.41
C VAL A 110 13.93 3.84 -4.04
N SER A 111 13.26 4.32 -3.04
CA SER A 111 13.67 4.40 -1.65
C SER A 111 14.89 5.33 -1.40
N LYS A 112 14.93 5.98 -0.26
CA LYS A 112 16.12 6.70 0.22
C LYS A 112 17.33 5.79 0.43
N ARG A 113 17.11 4.48 0.60
CA ARG A 113 18.14 3.43 0.68
C ARG A 113 18.94 3.35 -0.62
N HIS A 114 18.28 3.60 -1.76
CA HIS A 114 18.91 3.69 -3.06
C HIS A 114 18.55 5.06 -3.65
N GLN A 115 19.36 6.09 -3.43
CA GLN A 115 19.10 7.45 -3.95
C GLN A 115 19.03 7.53 -5.47
N LYS A 116 19.40 6.45 -6.16
CA LYS A 116 19.26 6.28 -7.61
C LYS A 116 18.59 4.93 -7.87
N ARG A 117 17.86 4.83 -8.97
CA ARG A 117 17.30 3.57 -9.46
C ARG A 117 18.37 2.48 -9.50
N PRO A 118 18.16 1.31 -8.84
CA PRO A 118 19.08 0.19 -8.94
C PRO A 118 19.19 -0.29 -10.39
N GLU A 119 20.38 -0.67 -10.82
CA GLU A 119 20.61 -1.13 -12.19
C GLU A 119 20.02 -2.53 -12.44
N GLY A 120 19.58 -2.78 -13.67
CA GLY A 120 19.02 -4.07 -14.08
C GLY A 120 17.63 -4.39 -13.52
N ILE A 121 16.83 -3.40 -13.14
CA ILE A 121 15.50 -3.61 -12.52
C ILE A 121 14.41 -2.95 -13.35
N SER A 122 13.31 -3.69 -13.61
CA SER A 122 12.07 -3.13 -14.16
C SER A 122 11.39 -2.25 -13.10
N LEU A 123 11.28 -0.96 -13.40
CA LEU A 123 10.61 0.04 -12.57
C LEU A 123 9.55 0.76 -13.39
N SER A 124 8.38 0.96 -12.81
CA SER A 124 7.34 1.85 -13.33
C SER A 124 6.89 2.83 -12.24
N ALA A 125 6.48 4.01 -12.65
CA ALA A 125 5.97 5.01 -11.72
C ALA A 125 4.79 5.78 -12.34
N THR A 126 3.86 6.24 -11.48
CA THR A 126 2.78 7.15 -11.86
C THR A 126 3.26 8.58 -11.88
N VAL A 127 2.60 9.43 -12.64
CA VAL A 127 2.87 10.87 -12.70
C VAL A 127 1.96 11.61 -11.70
N PRO A 128 2.47 12.61 -10.94
CA PRO A 128 1.69 13.32 -9.92
C PRO A 128 0.39 13.96 -10.42
N SER A 129 0.39 14.48 -11.66
CA SER A 129 -0.79 15.10 -12.27
C SER A 129 -1.97 14.16 -12.50
N GLU A 130 -1.74 12.83 -12.48
CA GLU A 130 -2.79 11.85 -12.72
C GLU A 130 -3.81 11.72 -11.59
N THR A 131 -3.47 12.14 -10.38
CA THR A 131 -4.36 12.05 -9.20
C THR A 131 -5.08 13.35 -8.84
N ASP A 132 -4.63 14.48 -9.37
CA ASP A 132 -5.08 15.81 -8.92
C ASP A 132 -6.52 16.17 -9.31
N SER A 133 -7.09 15.47 -10.28
CA SER A 133 -8.42 15.76 -10.86
C SER A 133 -9.28 14.49 -10.91
N GLN A 134 -9.25 13.69 -9.86
CA GLN A 134 -9.99 12.42 -9.74
C GLN A 134 -10.69 12.32 -8.39
N PRO A 135 -11.72 11.45 -8.23
CA PRO A 135 -12.40 11.24 -6.96
C PRO A 135 -11.47 10.72 -5.86
N THR A 136 -10.36 10.08 -6.22
CA THR A 136 -9.34 9.56 -5.27
C THR A 136 -9.95 8.65 -4.20
N ARG A 137 -10.84 7.74 -4.62
CA ARG A 137 -11.57 6.83 -3.73
C ARG A 137 -10.65 5.81 -3.10
N THR A 138 -9.81 5.16 -3.92
CA THR A 138 -8.92 4.07 -3.51
C THR A 138 -7.60 4.13 -4.28
N MET A 139 -6.59 3.40 -3.82
CA MET A 139 -5.31 3.27 -4.53
C MET A 139 -5.40 2.56 -5.88
N LYS A 140 -6.51 1.86 -6.16
CA LYS A 140 -6.77 1.23 -7.45
C LYS A 140 -6.67 2.25 -8.59
N GLU A 141 -7.31 3.38 -8.46
CA GLU A 141 -7.34 4.47 -9.46
C GLU A 141 -5.94 4.98 -9.82
N SER A 142 -5.01 4.96 -8.86
CA SER A 142 -3.62 5.42 -9.07
C SER A 142 -2.68 4.33 -9.63
N MET A 143 -3.07 3.06 -9.63
CA MET A 143 -2.16 1.96 -9.95
C MET A 143 -2.57 1.15 -11.18
N GLU A 144 -3.82 1.21 -11.65
CA GLU A 144 -4.31 0.40 -12.76
C GLU A 144 -3.61 0.69 -14.11
N SER A 145 -3.07 1.89 -14.27
CA SER A 145 -2.31 2.28 -15.46
C SER A 145 -0.88 1.69 -15.51
N LEU A 146 -0.40 1.05 -14.44
CA LEU A 146 0.95 0.51 -14.39
C LEU A 146 1.03 -0.90 -14.97
N PRO A 147 2.05 -1.21 -15.82
CA PRO A 147 2.17 -2.52 -16.45
C PRO A 147 2.45 -3.62 -15.41
N GLY A 148 1.92 -4.82 -15.65
CA GLY A 148 2.13 -6.01 -14.83
C GLY A 148 1.36 -6.04 -13.51
N ILE A 149 0.51 -5.04 -13.25
CA ILE A 149 -0.19 -4.89 -11.97
C ILE A 149 -1.69 -5.16 -12.15
N VAL A 150 -2.26 -5.92 -11.23
CA VAL A 150 -3.70 -6.13 -11.10
C VAL A 150 -4.11 -5.89 -9.66
N LEU A 151 -5.09 -5.02 -9.44
CA LEU A 151 -5.72 -4.84 -8.15
C LEU A 151 -7.08 -5.52 -8.14
N ARG A 152 -7.30 -6.41 -7.20
CA ARG A 152 -8.55 -7.14 -7.03
C ARG A 152 -9.18 -6.79 -5.70
N GLN A 153 -10.45 -6.48 -5.71
CA GLN A 153 -11.22 -6.24 -4.49
C GLN A 153 -11.26 -7.51 -3.63
N ALA A 154 -11.01 -7.34 -2.34
CA ALA A 154 -10.93 -8.41 -1.37
C ALA A 154 -12.10 -8.30 -0.35
N ASN A 155 -11.83 -8.17 0.94
CA ASN A 155 -12.83 -8.10 1.98
C ASN A 155 -13.27 -6.64 2.25
N GLY A 156 -14.27 -6.19 1.53
CA GLY A 156 -14.80 -4.82 1.62
C GLY A 156 -14.29 -3.88 0.52
N PRO A 157 -14.89 -2.70 0.39
CA PRO A 157 -14.64 -1.78 -0.74
C PRO A 157 -13.23 -1.21 -0.80
N ARG A 158 -12.52 -1.15 0.33
CA ARG A 158 -11.16 -0.59 0.42
C ARG A 158 -10.06 -1.64 0.57
N ASP A 159 -10.39 -2.91 0.74
CA ASP A 159 -9.41 -3.99 0.82
C ASP A 159 -9.09 -4.51 -0.59
N PHE A 160 -7.86 -4.28 -1.04
CA PHE A 160 -7.38 -4.75 -2.34
C PHE A 160 -6.19 -5.68 -2.16
N SER A 161 -6.18 -6.76 -2.93
CA SER A 161 -4.96 -7.54 -3.18
C SER A 161 -4.26 -7.01 -4.42
N ILE A 162 -2.93 -6.99 -4.39
CA ILE A 162 -2.08 -6.66 -5.54
C ILE A 162 -1.51 -7.95 -6.10
N MET A 163 -1.55 -8.06 -7.43
CA MET A 163 -0.83 -9.08 -8.16
C MET A 163 0.19 -8.40 -9.07
N ILE A 164 1.44 -8.86 -9.05
CA ILE A 164 2.51 -8.45 -9.97
C ILE A 164 3.05 -9.69 -10.67
N ARG A 165 2.93 -9.79 -12.00
CA ARG A 165 3.40 -10.93 -12.81
C ARG A 165 2.90 -12.29 -12.30
N GLY A 166 1.65 -12.36 -11.83
CA GLY A 166 1.05 -13.54 -11.24
C GLY A 166 1.34 -13.74 -9.74
N GLN A 167 2.29 -13.00 -9.16
CA GLN A 167 2.60 -13.07 -7.72
C GLN A 167 1.56 -12.29 -6.92
N GLY A 168 1.11 -12.85 -5.78
CA GLY A 168 -0.02 -12.34 -5.00
C GLY A 168 -1.39 -12.83 -5.52
N ALA A 169 -1.47 -13.57 -6.63
CA ALA A 169 -2.72 -14.07 -7.23
C ALA A 169 -3.52 -14.96 -6.28
N LYS A 170 -2.85 -15.74 -5.45
CA LYS A 170 -3.47 -16.71 -4.51
C LYS A 170 -4.03 -16.05 -3.24
N THR A 171 -3.77 -14.78 -3.04
CA THR A 171 -4.24 -14.03 -1.87
C THR A 171 -5.67 -13.54 -2.10
N SER A 172 -6.58 -13.92 -1.23
CA SER A 172 -7.99 -13.53 -1.31
C SER A 172 -8.33 -12.24 -0.55
N PHE A 173 -7.39 -11.71 0.23
CA PHE A 173 -7.55 -10.45 0.99
C PHE A 173 -6.19 -9.86 1.29
N ALA A 174 -6.11 -8.51 1.39
CA ALA A 174 -4.91 -7.75 1.64
C ALA A 174 -3.78 -8.01 0.59
N VAL A 175 -2.57 -7.55 0.83
CA VAL A 175 -1.40 -7.71 -0.04
C VAL A 175 -0.41 -8.66 0.61
N ARG A 176 0.08 -9.64 -0.16
CA ARG A 176 1.12 -10.60 0.22
C ARG A 176 2.08 -10.83 -0.94
N ASP A 177 3.28 -11.31 -0.62
CA ASP A 177 4.34 -11.60 -1.60
C ASP A 177 4.87 -10.36 -2.35
N ILE A 178 4.43 -9.18 -1.93
CA ILE A 178 4.82 -7.87 -2.46
C ILE A 178 5.06 -6.94 -1.26
N LYS A 179 6.24 -6.32 -1.22
CA LYS A 179 6.57 -5.34 -0.18
C LYS A 179 5.92 -3.99 -0.44
N ILE A 180 5.37 -3.40 0.59
CA ILE A 180 4.76 -2.07 0.55
C ILE A 180 5.56 -1.12 1.44
N TYR A 181 5.90 0.03 0.89
CA TYR A 181 6.55 1.14 1.59
C TYR A 181 5.76 2.44 1.39
N GLU A 182 5.89 3.35 2.34
CA GLU A 182 5.44 4.74 2.20
C GLU A 182 6.53 5.68 2.69
N ASP A 183 7.03 6.53 1.80
CA ASP A 183 8.17 7.45 2.05
C ASP A 183 9.43 6.79 2.63
N GLY A 184 9.67 5.55 2.28
CA GLY A 184 10.80 4.74 2.75
C GLY A 184 10.51 3.91 4.00
N ILE A 185 9.41 4.14 4.71
CA ILE A 185 9.00 3.36 5.87
C ILE A 185 8.18 2.15 5.43
N GLN A 186 8.57 0.97 5.88
CA GLN A 186 7.94 -0.28 5.49
C GLN A 186 6.55 -0.44 6.10
N GLN A 187 5.52 -0.57 5.23
CA GLN A 187 4.14 -0.83 5.61
C GLN A 187 3.82 -2.33 5.78
N THR A 188 4.61 -3.20 5.12
CA THR A 188 4.47 -4.65 5.28
C THR A 188 4.90 -5.06 6.68
N GLN A 189 4.03 -5.74 7.41
CA GLN A 189 4.34 -6.29 8.72
C GLN A 189 5.29 -7.50 8.61
N SER A 190 5.90 -7.92 9.71
CA SER A 190 6.92 -8.99 9.71
C SER A 190 6.36 -10.36 9.29
N ASP A 191 5.03 -10.54 9.30
CA ASP A 191 4.32 -11.72 8.79
C ASP A 191 4.01 -11.66 7.28
N GLY A 192 4.46 -10.62 6.59
CA GLY A 192 4.25 -10.42 5.16
C GLY A 192 2.91 -9.79 4.78
N LEU A 193 2.09 -9.38 5.73
CA LEU A 193 0.79 -8.78 5.45
C LEU A 193 0.91 -7.26 5.28
N SER A 194 0.31 -6.75 4.21
CA SER A 194 0.06 -5.31 4.01
C SER A 194 -1.39 -5.06 3.67
N ARG A 195 -1.86 -3.84 3.92
CA ARG A 195 -3.18 -3.36 3.51
C ARG A 195 -3.06 -1.96 2.93
N LEU A 196 -3.86 -1.67 1.92
CA LEU A 196 -3.87 -0.36 1.23
C LEU A 196 -4.91 0.61 1.82
N ASP A 197 -5.58 0.25 2.91
CA ASP A 197 -6.63 1.07 3.53
C ASP A 197 -6.13 2.41 4.07
N MET A 198 -4.84 2.46 4.48
CA MET A 198 -4.21 3.65 5.07
C MET A 198 -3.82 4.70 4.03
N GLN A 199 -3.56 4.28 2.80
CA GLN A 199 -3.11 5.16 1.73
C GLN A 199 -4.30 5.96 1.19
N ASP A 200 -4.10 7.28 1.07
CA ASP A 200 -5.07 8.16 0.43
C ASP A 200 -4.49 8.71 -0.87
N PRO A 201 -5.09 8.41 -2.05
CA PRO A 201 -4.54 8.81 -3.34
C PRO A 201 -4.36 10.31 -3.50
N TRP A 202 -5.25 11.13 -2.90
CA TRP A 202 -5.15 12.60 -3.00
C TRP A 202 -3.88 13.15 -2.33
N PHE A 203 -3.35 12.45 -1.32
CA PHE A 203 -2.11 12.85 -0.65
C PHE A 203 -0.85 12.25 -1.31
N MET A 204 -1.01 11.32 -2.26
CA MET A 204 0.12 10.72 -2.94
C MET A 204 0.69 11.64 -4.02
N ARG A 205 2.02 11.73 -4.07
CA ARG A 205 2.78 12.39 -5.15
C ARG A 205 3.03 11.43 -6.29
N SER A 206 3.43 10.19 -5.98
CA SER A 206 3.69 9.14 -6.98
C SER A 206 3.59 7.76 -6.35
N VAL A 207 3.39 6.77 -7.19
CA VAL A 207 3.50 5.35 -6.85
C VAL A 207 4.60 4.76 -7.72
N GLU A 208 5.61 4.14 -7.10
CA GLU A 208 6.72 3.48 -7.78
C GLU A 208 6.63 1.97 -7.57
N VAL A 209 6.81 1.18 -8.61
CA VAL A 209 6.71 -0.28 -8.55
C VAL A 209 7.93 -0.93 -9.15
N ILE A 210 8.65 -1.71 -8.34
CA ILE A 210 9.65 -2.67 -8.80
C ILE A 210 8.96 -3.99 -9.06
N ARG A 211 9.16 -4.54 -10.25
CA ARG A 211 8.56 -5.80 -10.68
C ARG A 211 9.57 -6.94 -10.68
N GLY A 212 9.10 -8.12 -10.28
CA GLY A 212 9.90 -9.33 -10.17
C GLY A 212 10.61 -9.49 -8.82
N ALA A 213 11.10 -10.69 -8.55
CA ALA A 213 11.74 -11.06 -7.30
C ALA A 213 12.84 -10.07 -6.88
N SER A 214 12.83 -9.64 -5.62
CA SER A 214 13.71 -8.58 -5.13
C SER A 214 14.08 -8.74 -3.64
N SER A 215 14.12 -9.99 -3.12
CA SER A 215 14.44 -10.24 -1.71
C SER A 215 15.88 -9.94 -1.33
N SER A 216 16.81 -9.84 -2.30
CA SER A 216 18.17 -9.35 -2.07
C SER A 216 18.21 -7.91 -1.54
N LEU A 217 17.21 -7.08 -1.91
CA LEU A 217 17.10 -5.67 -1.54
C LEU A 217 16.04 -5.41 -0.47
N TYR A 218 14.95 -6.20 -0.48
CA TYR A 218 13.74 -5.92 0.31
C TYR A 218 13.35 -7.06 1.25
N ASP A 219 14.26 -8.00 1.53
CA ASP A 219 14.09 -9.11 2.47
C ASP A 219 12.89 -10.05 2.15
N ASN A 220 12.35 -10.70 3.16
CA ASN A 220 11.25 -11.66 3.09
C ASN A 220 9.99 -11.07 2.42
N TYR A 221 9.25 -11.88 1.67
CA TYR A 221 8.00 -11.55 0.95
C TYR A 221 8.13 -10.56 -0.23
N ALA A 222 9.33 -10.32 -0.75
CA ALA A 222 9.50 -9.57 -2.00
C ALA A 222 9.57 -10.49 -3.22
N LEU A 223 8.64 -11.48 -3.32
CA LEU A 223 8.60 -12.46 -4.40
C LEU A 223 8.10 -11.86 -5.72
N GLY A 224 7.09 -10.99 -5.66
CA GLY A 224 6.56 -10.24 -6.81
C GLY A 224 7.22 -8.90 -7.03
N GLY A 225 7.91 -8.39 -6.02
CA GLY A 225 8.54 -7.08 -6.07
C GLY A 225 8.15 -6.16 -4.90
N MET A 226 8.12 -4.86 -5.20
CA MET A 226 7.88 -3.82 -4.19
C MET A 226 7.06 -2.67 -4.77
N VAL A 227 6.19 -2.08 -3.94
CA VAL A 227 5.45 -0.85 -4.22
C VAL A 227 5.86 0.21 -3.21
N GLN A 228 6.29 1.37 -3.68
CA GLN A 228 6.63 2.53 -2.89
C GLN A 228 5.62 3.65 -3.15
N PHE A 229 4.89 4.04 -2.13
CA PHE A 229 4.06 5.23 -2.14
C PHE A 229 4.90 6.44 -1.71
N ARG A 230 4.82 7.53 -2.48
CA ARG A 230 5.43 8.82 -2.16
C ARG A 230 4.34 9.81 -1.82
N THR A 231 4.38 10.37 -0.64
CA THR A 231 3.43 11.42 -0.25
C THR A 231 3.91 12.80 -0.69
N ARG A 232 2.97 13.72 -0.80
CA ARG A 232 3.24 15.14 -1.06
C ARG A 232 4.01 15.74 0.12
N ARG A 233 4.92 16.65 -0.19
CA ARG A 233 5.76 17.37 0.78
C ARG A 233 5.21 18.76 1.04
N GLY A 234 5.74 19.41 2.06
CA GLY A 234 5.40 20.81 2.35
C GLY A 234 5.58 21.72 1.16
N ARG A 235 6.68 21.54 0.40
CA ARG A 235 6.96 22.28 -0.84
C ARG A 235 5.97 21.99 -1.98
N ASP A 236 5.29 20.85 -1.99
CA ASP A 236 4.30 20.50 -3.02
C ASP A 236 2.92 21.09 -2.70
N ILE A 237 2.67 21.47 -1.43
CA ILE A 237 1.38 21.99 -0.93
C ILE A 237 1.41 23.51 -0.81
N HIS A 238 2.45 24.09 -0.21
CA HIS A 238 2.62 25.54 0.02
C HIS A 238 1.38 26.22 0.59
N GLY A 239 1.10 26.02 1.88
CA GLY A 239 -0.03 26.60 2.58
C GLY A 239 -1.11 25.57 2.90
N LEU A 240 -2.36 25.94 2.69
CA LEU A 240 -3.54 25.12 3.00
C LEU A 240 -4.26 24.70 1.72
N GLU A 241 -4.56 23.43 1.61
CA GLU A 241 -5.45 22.91 0.57
C GLU A 241 -6.64 22.17 1.20
N THR A 242 -7.81 22.30 0.59
CA THR A 242 -9.01 21.54 0.97
C THR A 242 -9.56 20.79 -0.22
N PHE A 243 -10.05 19.60 0.02
CA PHE A 243 -10.63 18.72 -0.99
C PHE A 243 -12.04 18.31 -0.59
N PHE A 244 -12.98 18.41 -1.51
CA PHE A 244 -14.35 17.95 -1.36
C PHE A 244 -14.74 17.17 -2.60
N SER A 245 -15.29 15.97 -2.42
CA SER A 245 -15.81 15.15 -3.51
C SER A 245 -17.04 14.38 -3.05
N GLY A 246 -17.97 14.20 -3.95
CA GLY A 246 -19.18 13.42 -3.72
C GLY A 246 -19.65 12.75 -5.00
N GLY A 247 -20.55 11.79 -4.89
CA GLY A 247 -21.06 11.09 -6.07
C GLY A 247 -22.01 9.94 -5.79
N SER A 248 -22.09 9.03 -6.76
CA SER A 248 -22.95 7.85 -6.71
C SER A 248 -22.71 7.01 -5.46
N PHE A 249 -23.69 6.26 -5.06
CA PHE A 249 -23.68 5.32 -3.93
C PHE A 249 -23.35 5.96 -2.57
N GLY A 250 -23.79 7.22 -2.37
CA GLY A 250 -23.56 7.96 -1.13
C GLY A 250 -22.09 8.33 -0.88
N TYR A 251 -21.24 8.27 -1.92
CA TYR A 251 -19.82 8.61 -1.78
C TYR A 251 -19.63 10.07 -1.37
N GLN A 252 -18.81 10.30 -0.34
CA GLN A 252 -18.36 11.62 0.10
C GLN A 252 -16.94 11.54 0.66
N LYS A 253 -16.14 12.55 0.33
CA LYS A 253 -14.79 12.71 0.83
C LYS A 253 -14.50 14.15 1.17
N TYR A 254 -13.86 14.35 2.31
CA TYR A 254 -13.34 15.62 2.77
C TYR A 254 -11.86 15.44 3.08
N GLY A 255 -11.05 16.37 2.61
CA GLY A 255 -9.61 16.34 2.85
C GLY A 255 -9.06 17.73 3.16
N VAL A 256 -8.05 17.77 4.01
CA VAL A 256 -7.27 18.96 4.34
C VAL A 256 -5.80 18.61 4.27
N ALA A 257 -5.01 19.42 3.57
CA ALA A 257 -3.57 19.30 3.53
C ALA A 257 -2.94 20.65 3.87
N ILE A 258 -1.93 20.62 4.73
CA ILE A 258 -1.14 21.79 5.14
C ILE A 258 0.32 21.48 4.83
N GLY A 259 1.01 22.40 4.17
CA GLY A 259 2.40 22.20 3.81
C GLY A 259 3.22 23.47 3.84
N GLN A 260 4.44 23.36 4.32
CA GLN A 260 5.41 24.46 4.37
C GLN A 260 6.83 23.93 4.19
N GLU A 261 7.61 24.58 3.37
CA GLU A 261 9.06 24.38 3.31
C GLU A 261 9.80 25.63 3.76
N THR A 262 10.82 25.45 4.57
CA THR A 262 11.80 26.45 4.97
C THR A 262 13.21 25.93 4.66
N GLU A 263 14.25 26.71 4.90
CA GLU A 263 15.63 26.25 4.70
C GLU A 263 15.96 24.96 5.45
N ARG A 264 15.38 24.77 6.67
CA ARG A 264 15.67 23.63 7.54
C ARG A 264 14.56 22.60 7.65
N PHE A 265 13.31 23.01 7.47
CA PHE A 265 12.16 22.15 7.66
C PHE A 265 11.33 22.05 6.38
N ASP A 266 10.88 20.85 6.06
CA ASP A 266 9.83 20.60 5.09
C ASP A 266 8.77 19.76 5.81
N VAL A 267 7.61 20.38 6.07
CA VAL A 267 6.52 19.83 6.88
C VAL A 267 5.29 19.68 6.02
N ALA A 268 4.67 18.51 6.04
CA ALA A 268 3.38 18.25 5.46
C ALA A 268 2.47 17.52 6.44
N MET A 269 1.24 17.98 6.57
CA MET A 269 0.18 17.35 7.35
C MET A 269 -1.04 17.17 6.47
N PHE A 270 -1.65 16.00 6.58
CA PHE A 270 -2.83 15.62 5.83
C PHE A 270 -3.86 14.96 6.74
N GLY A 271 -5.14 15.29 6.52
CA GLY A 271 -6.26 14.63 7.14
C GLY A 271 -7.38 14.40 6.15
N SER A 272 -8.00 13.23 6.16
CA SER A 272 -9.18 12.93 5.34
C SER A 272 -10.24 12.13 6.07
N HIS A 273 -11.48 12.31 5.63
CA HIS A 273 -12.62 11.46 5.91
C HIS A 273 -13.24 11.00 4.60
N VAL A 274 -13.47 9.71 4.46
CA VAL A 274 -14.15 9.10 3.30
C VAL A 274 -15.29 8.22 3.82
N ALA A 275 -16.47 8.37 3.24
CA ALA A 275 -17.62 7.53 3.52
C ALA A 275 -18.35 7.16 2.23
N GLU A 276 -18.97 6.00 2.19
CA GLU A 276 -19.77 5.51 1.06
C GLU A 276 -20.79 4.48 1.56
N ASP A 277 -22.01 4.52 1.02
CA ASP A 277 -23.01 3.49 1.26
C ASP A 277 -22.70 2.20 0.52
N GLY A 278 -21.96 2.33 -0.62
CA GLY A 278 -21.47 1.23 -1.44
C GLY A 278 -22.46 0.79 -2.52
N PHE A 279 -21.93 0.16 -3.57
CA PHE A 279 -22.72 -0.38 -4.69
C PHE A 279 -23.46 -1.65 -4.30
N ILE A 280 -22.82 -2.52 -3.50
CA ILE A 280 -23.37 -3.80 -3.03
C ILE A 280 -24.06 -3.57 -1.69
N GLN A 281 -25.20 -4.19 -1.46
CA GLN A 281 -25.89 -4.20 -0.15
C GLN A 281 -24.92 -4.69 0.95
N HIS A 282 -24.90 -4.02 2.11
CA HIS A 282 -24.01 -4.33 3.22
C HIS A 282 -22.51 -4.14 2.88
N SER A 283 -22.20 -3.08 2.13
CA SER A 283 -20.82 -2.73 1.79
C SER A 283 -20.43 -1.29 2.16
N ASN A 284 -21.25 -0.64 2.99
CA ASN A 284 -20.97 0.71 3.46
C ASN A 284 -19.69 0.77 4.30
N TYR A 285 -18.97 1.87 4.18
CA TYR A 285 -17.77 2.10 4.98
C TYR A 285 -17.59 3.57 5.33
N ASN A 286 -16.80 3.80 6.37
CA ASN A 286 -16.19 5.08 6.64
C ASN A 286 -14.74 4.88 7.11
N THR A 287 -13.87 5.83 6.74
CA THR A 287 -12.47 5.80 7.14
C THR A 287 -11.95 7.21 7.37
N GLN A 288 -11.09 7.35 8.37
CA GLN A 288 -10.32 8.57 8.62
C GLN A 288 -8.84 8.26 8.55
N THR A 289 -8.09 9.13 7.90
CA THR A 289 -6.62 9.02 7.81
C THR A 289 -6.00 10.35 8.22
N ILE A 290 -4.98 10.28 9.07
CA ILE A 290 -4.10 11.41 9.38
C ILE A 290 -2.68 10.97 9.01
N ASN A 291 -1.97 11.81 8.25
CA ASN A 291 -0.59 11.58 7.83
C ASN A 291 0.23 12.84 8.13
N PHE A 292 1.35 12.68 8.80
CA PHE A 292 2.22 13.76 9.19
C PHE A 292 3.67 13.42 8.83
N ASN A 293 4.30 14.33 8.11
CA ASN A 293 5.67 14.19 7.62
C ASN A 293 6.50 15.42 7.98
N VAL A 294 7.67 15.21 8.51
CA VAL A 294 8.65 16.28 8.78
C VAL A 294 10.00 15.85 8.25
N ARG A 295 10.62 16.71 7.46
CA ARG A 295 12.05 16.64 7.15
C ARG A 295 12.76 17.78 7.84
N TYR A 296 13.79 17.43 8.56
CA TYR A 296 14.67 18.36 9.23
C TYR A 296 16.08 18.24 8.67
N LYS A 297 16.56 19.28 8.01
CA LYS A 297 17.94 19.44 7.58
C LYS A 297 18.73 19.96 8.78
N MET A 298 19.41 19.06 9.50
CA MET A 298 20.18 19.43 10.70
C MET A 298 21.38 20.29 10.33
N ASP A 299 22.09 19.89 9.27
CA ASP A 299 23.18 20.62 8.63
C ASP A 299 23.32 20.18 7.17
N GLY A 300 24.39 20.60 6.47
CA GLY A 300 24.64 20.21 5.08
C GLY A 300 24.94 18.72 4.86
N ARG A 301 25.12 17.93 5.93
CA ARG A 301 25.48 16.50 5.87
C ARG A 301 24.53 15.59 6.60
N GLN A 302 23.56 16.13 7.33
CA GLN A 302 22.66 15.34 8.20
C GLN A 302 21.23 15.75 7.98
N ASN A 303 20.38 14.74 7.76
CA ASN A 303 18.94 14.90 7.60
C ASN A 303 18.22 13.93 8.55
N PHE A 304 17.14 14.40 9.12
CA PHE A 304 16.20 13.56 9.85
C PHE A 304 14.83 13.65 9.21
N TYR A 305 14.22 12.52 8.97
CA TYR A 305 12.85 12.40 8.48
C TYR A 305 12.00 11.71 9.53
N PHE A 306 10.87 12.31 9.88
CA PHE A 306 9.87 11.75 10.77
C PHE A 306 8.56 11.57 10.03
N LYS A 307 7.89 10.47 10.29
CA LYS A 307 6.56 10.15 9.75
C LYS A 307 5.68 9.54 10.82
N ALA A 308 4.42 10.01 10.87
CA ALA A 308 3.36 9.40 11.63
C ALA A 308 2.12 9.29 10.75
N ILE A 309 1.57 8.09 10.65
CA ILE A 309 0.31 7.85 9.94
C ILE A 309 -0.61 7.04 10.84
N THR A 310 -1.87 7.45 10.93
CA THR A 310 -2.91 6.70 11.62
C THR A 310 -4.16 6.63 10.78
N ASN A 311 -4.82 5.47 10.81
CA ASN A 311 -6.05 5.22 10.08
C ASN A 311 -7.05 4.49 10.96
N TRP A 312 -8.30 4.89 10.85
CA TRP A 312 -9.46 4.23 11.43
C TRP A 312 -10.39 3.84 10.29
N LEU A 313 -10.72 2.57 10.19
CA LEU A 313 -11.65 2.04 9.20
C LEU A 313 -12.76 1.28 9.88
N ASN A 314 -13.99 1.56 9.48
CA ASN A 314 -15.16 0.76 9.78
C ASN A 314 -15.84 0.42 8.45
N THR A 315 -15.97 -0.87 8.13
CA THR A 315 -16.58 -1.32 6.88
C THR A 315 -17.47 -2.54 7.09
N LYS A 316 -18.61 -2.52 6.47
CA LYS A 316 -19.41 -3.73 6.29
C LYS A 316 -18.85 -4.55 5.12
N VAL A 317 -18.98 -5.85 5.20
CA VAL A 317 -18.39 -6.79 4.22
C VAL A 317 -19.50 -7.71 3.69
N PRO A 318 -19.95 -7.53 2.45
CA PRO A 318 -20.90 -8.46 1.83
C PRO A 318 -20.22 -9.82 1.60
N THR A 319 -21.01 -10.87 1.63
CA THR A 319 -20.53 -12.19 1.19
C THR A 319 -20.44 -12.22 -0.33
N ARG A 320 -19.52 -13.01 -0.86
CA ARG A 320 -19.43 -13.22 -2.31
C ARG A 320 -20.69 -13.91 -2.85
N LEU A 321 -21.03 -13.62 -4.09
CA LEU A 321 -22.19 -14.14 -4.79
C LEU A 321 -21.88 -15.48 -5.44
N THR A 322 -22.84 -16.41 -5.45
CA THR A 322 -22.82 -17.54 -6.39
C THR A 322 -23.01 -17.03 -7.82
N GLN A 323 -22.73 -17.88 -8.81
CA GLN A 323 -22.94 -17.50 -10.21
C GLN A 323 -24.42 -17.11 -10.47
N GLY A 324 -25.37 -17.87 -9.95
CA GLY A 324 -26.81 -17.56 -10.09
C GLY A 324 -27.20 -16.25 -9.44
N GLN A 325 -26.72 -15.98 -8.22
CA GLN A 325 -26.96 -14.71 -7.52
C GLN A 325 -26.37 -13.53 -8.30
N PHE A 326 -25.15 -13.66 -8.80
CA PHE A 326 -24.49 -12.61 -9.59
C PHE A 326 -25.24 -12.30 -10.89
N LEU A 327 -25.74 -13.30 -11.58
CA LEU A 327 -26.50 -13.11 -12.81
C LEU A 327 -27.90 -12.49 -12.57
N THR A 328 -28.54 -12.79 -11.44
CA THR A 328 -29.87 -12.30 -11.08
C THR A 328 -29.83 -10.86 -10.55
N ASP A 329 -29.03 -10.62 -9.53
CA ASP A 329 -28.83 -9.30 -8.90
C ASP A 329 -27.45 -9.22 -8.29
N GLU A 330 -26.55 -8.49 -8.94
CA GLU A 330 -25.14 -8.30 -8.50
C GLU A 330 -25.02 -7.39 -7.26
N ARG A 331 -26.08 -6.69 -6.89
CA ARG A 331 -26.06 -5.75 -5.76
C ARG A 331 -26.47 -6.36 -4.43
N GLN A 332 -26.94 -7.59 -4.42
CA GLN A 332 -27.36 -8.25 -3.18
C GLN A 332 -26.17 -8.54 -2.25
N ALA A 333 -26.43 -8.61 -0.94
CA ALA A 333 -25.40 -8.87 0.07
C ALA A 333 -24.74 -10.26 -0.02
N GLY A 334 -25.33 -11.18 -0.79
CA GLY A 334 -24.85 -12.54 -1.00
C GLY A 334 -25.05 -13.48 0.20
N GLY A 335 -24.51 -14.68 0.06
CA GLY A 335 -24.51 -15.71 1.06
C GLY A 335 -25.65 -16.71 0.97
N ALA A 336 -25.38 -17.94 1.45
CA ALA A 336 -26.38 -18.99 1.56
C ALA A 336 -27.26 -18.77 2.80
N GLN A 337 -28.55 -18.60 2.59
CA GLN A 337 -29.51 -18.29 3.66
C GLN A 337 -29.87 -19.50 4.52
N THR A 338 -29.71 -20.71 3.98
CA THR A 338 -30.29 -21.95 4.55
C THR A 338 -29.50 -22.56 5.69
N SER A 339 -28.25 -22.13 5.92
CA SER A 339 -27.38 -22.71 6.95
C SER A 339 -27.30 -21.89 8.23
N CYS A 340 -28.03 -20.78 8.31
CA CYS A 340 -27.97 -19.83 9.42
C CYS A 340 -29.28 -19.89 10.23
N THR A 341 -29.20 -20.21 11.52
CA THR A 341 -30.27 -20.07 12.45
C THR A 341 -30.06 -18.85 13.32
N PRO A 342 -30.92 -17.82 13.27
CA PRO A 342 -30.75 -16.59 14.04
C PRO A 342 -30.57 -16.86 15.56
N GLY A 343 -29.61 -16.14 16.16
CA GLY A 343 -29.31 -16.24 17.59
C GLY A 343 -28.44 -17.49 17.96
N THR A 344 -27.99 -18.26 16.98
CA THR A 344 -27.14 -19.43 17.19
C THR A 344 -25.83 -19.37 16.43
N TYR A 345 -24.83 -20.05 16.94
CA TYR A 345 -23.57 -20.21 16.22
C TYR A 345 -23.62 -21.38 15.24
N ASN A 346 -23.27 -21.10 14.00
CA ASN A 346 -22.97 -22.11 12.99
C ASN A 346 -21.74 -21.68 12.18
N GLY A 347 -20.63 -22.37 12.34
CA GLY A 347 -19.37 -22.07 11.62
C GLY A 347 -19.48 -22.14 10.09
N GLY A 348 -20.52 -22.77 9.54
CA GLY A 348 -20.82 -22.80 8.10
C GLY A 348 -21.80 -21.69 7.65
N CYS A 349 -22.29 -20.85 8.56
CA CYS A 349 -23.15 -19.72 8.20
C CYS A 349 -22.35 -18.71 7.34
N ALA A 350 -22.98 -18.29 6.24
CA ALA A 350 -22.35 -17.35 5.30
C ALA A 350 -23.27 -16.16 4.94
N ASN A 351 -24.34 -15.96 5.69
CA ASN A 351 -25.25 -14.82 5.52
C ASN A 351 -24.65 -13.56 6.13
N SER A 352 -24.20 -12.63 5.29
CA SER A 352 -23.53 -11.40 5.74
C SER A 352 -24.40 -10.50 6.61
N LEU A 353 -25.71 -10.47 6.38
CA LEU A 353 -26.66 -9.65 7.14
C LEU A 353 -26.88 -10.22 8.55
N LEU A 354 -27.14 -11.53 8.66
CA LEU A 354 -27.31 -12.17 9.97
C LEU A 354 -26.03 -12.21 10.81
N LEU A 355 -24.88 -12.33 10.16
CA LEU A 355 -23.57 -12.30 10.82
C LEU A 355 -23.08 -10.88 11.11
N ASP A 356 -23.77 -9.87 10.59
CA ASP A 356 -23.32 -8.48 10.57
C ASP A 356 -21.85 -8.39 10.14
N GLN A 357 -21.52 -9.04 8.99
CA GLN A 357 -20.13 -9.16 8.55
C GLN A 357 -19.50 -7.79 8.41
N SER A 358 -18.41 -7.60 9.11
CA SER A 358 -17.77 -6.29 9.21
C SER A 358 -16.29 -6.40 9.54
N ARG A 359 -15.56 -5.30 9.31
CA ARG A 359 -14.18 -5.13 9.73
C ARG A 359 -14.01 -3.75 10.34
N VAL A 360 -13.42 -3.70 11.51
CA VAL A 360 -13.00 -2.48 12.20
C VAL A 360 -11.49 -2.56 12.38
N ASP A 361 -10.75 -1.68 11.72
CA ASP A 361 -9.30 -1.59 11.79
C ASP A 361 -8.87 -0.27 12.41
N ARG A 362 -7.88 -0.33 13.29
CA ARG A 362 -7.10 0.83 13.73
C ARG A 362 -5.65 0.51 13.51
N ARG A 363 -4.96 1.34 12.76
CA ARG A 363 -3.52 1.16 12.54
C ARG A 363 -2.80 2.47 12.68
N THR A 364 -1.67 2.43 13.40
CA THR A 364 -0.77 3.57 13.57
C THR A 364 0.65 3.12 13.29
N ILE A 365 1.35 3.89 12.47
CA ILE A 365 2.77 3.71 12.17
C ILE A 365 3.47 5.02 12.50
N VAL A 366 4.53 4.92 13.29
CA VAL A 366 5.41 6.04 13.62
C VAL A 366 6.84 5.60 13.33
N GLY A 367 7.56 6.38 12.55
CA GLY A 367 8.93 6.03 12.16
C GLY A 367 9.81 7.24 11.94
N GLY A 368 11.11 7.00 12.03
CA GLY A 368 12.14 7.98 11.76
C GLY A 368 13.26 7.41 10.89
N ILE A 369 13.79 8.24 10.03
CA ILE A 369 14.95 7.92 9.20
C ILE A 369 16.00 9.01 9.42
N TYR A 370 17.17 8.62 9.86
CA TYR A 370 18.34 9.48 9.98
C TYR A 370 19.32 9.18 8.86
N GLU A 371 19.69 10.20 8.10
CA GLU A 371 20.70 10.13 7.04
C GLU A 371 21.91 10.98 7.41
N ARG A 372 23.10 10.39 7.29
CA ARG A 372 24.36 11.10 7.51
C ARG A 372 25.32 10.84 6.35
N GLN A 373 25.75 11.90 5.70
CA GLN A 373 26.87 11.87 4.78
C GLN A 373 28.16 11.84 5.60
N ILE A 374 28.82 10.67 5.65
CA ILE A 374 30.06 10.44 6.41
C ILE A 374 31.21 11.18 5.72
N ASP A 375 31.28 11.02 4.39
CA ASP A 375 32.23 11.70 3.49
C ASP A 375 31.54 12.02 2.16
N ALA A 376 32.30 12.53 1.16
CA ALA A 376 31.75 12.92 -0.12
C ALA A 376 31.03 11.78 -0.87
N ASN A 377 31.38 10.53 -0.58
CA ASN A 377 30.96 9.34 -1.32
C ASN A 377 30.14 8.36 -0.45
N THR A 378 30.11 8.54 0.87
CA THR A 378 29.55 7.57 1.80
C THR A 378 28.39 8.14 2.57
N VAL A 379 27.24 7.45 2.52
CA VAL A 379 26.01 7.79 3.23
C VAL A 379 25.58 6.65 4.13
N LEU A 380 25.40 6.94 5.42
CA LEU A 380 24.75 6.06 6.39
C LEU A 380 23.28 6.46 6.51
N THR A 381 22.39 5.48 6.43
CA THR A 381 20.95 5.63 6.71
C THR A 381 20.55 4.69 7.84
N VAL A 382 19.92 5.23 8.88
CA VAL A 382 19.36 4.44 9.98
C VAL A 382 17.87 4.72 10.05
N GLU A 383 17.07 3.66 10.11
CA GLU A 383 15.61 3.72 10.20
C GLU A 383 15.14 2.92 11.42
N ALA A 384 14.16 3.45 12.11
CA ALA A 384 13.41 2.72 13.13
C ALA A 384 11.94 3.10 13.04
N ASP A 385 11.08 2.11 13.13
CA ASP A 385 9.63 2.32 13.12
C ASP A 385 8.89 1.38 14.08
N TYR A 386 7.75 1.87 14.54
CA TYR A 386 6.76 1.15 15.32
C TYR A 386 5.43 1.18 14.58
N ASP A 387 4.85 0.00 14.36
CA ASP A 387 3.60 -0.20 13.65
C ASP A 387 2.68 -1.06 14.52
N VAL A 388 1.54 -0.52 14.91
CA VAL A 388 0.53 -1.26 15.67
C VAL A 388 -0.78 -1.29 14.89
N LYS A 389 -1.35 -2.48 14.81
CA LYS A 389 -2.65 -2.71 14.19
C LYS A 389 -3.56 -3.47 15.14
N ASP A 390 -4.72 -2.87 15.42
CA ASP A 390 -5.85 -3.52 16.07
C ASP A 390 -6.91 -3.78 15.02
N ILE A 391 -7.34 -5.02 14.92
CA ILE A 391 -8.34 -5.44 13.93
C ILE A 391 -9.40 -6.31 14.59
N GLN A 392 -10.67 -5.97 14.36
CA GLN A 392 -11.81 -6.80 14.64
C GLN A 392 -12.51 -7.15 13.34
N GLN A 393 -12.73 -8.44 13.10
CA GLN A 393 -13.43 -8.95 11.91
C GLN A 393 -14.57 -9.84 12.34
N SER A 394 -15.79 -9.50 11.91
CA SER A 394 -16.99 -10.29 12.12
C SER A 394 -17.32 -11.05 10.83
N PHE A 395 -17.17 -12.37 10.85
CA PHE A 395 -17.59 -13.32 9.81
C PHE A 395 -18.44 -14.42 10.50
N SER A 396 -18.36 -15.66 10.05
CA SER A 396 -18.94 -16.80 10.80
C SER A 396 -18.33 -16.96 12.21
N GLN A 397 -17.16 -16.38 12.42
CA GLN A 397 -16.50 -16.19 13.71
C GLN A 397 -16.07 -14.73 13.84
N ILE A 398 -15.90 -14.26 15.08
CA ILE A 398 -15.41 -12.93 15.37
C ILE A 398 -13.94 -13.02 15.78
N PHE A 399 -13.08 -12.38 15.02
CA PHE A 399 -11.64 -12.33 15.26
C PHE A 399 -11.23 -10.98 15.81
N GLU A 400 -10.46 -10.97 16.90
CA GLU A 400 -9.85 -9.79 17.47
C GLU A 400 -8.36 -10.00 17.56
N ASN A 401 -7.58 -9.16 16.91
CA ASN A 401 -6.12 -9.26 16.90
C ASN A 401 -5.48 -7.89 17.15
N THR A 402 -4.45 -7.89 17.99
CA THR A 402 -3.53 -6.75 18.18
C THR A 402 -2.13 -7.17 17.76
N ASN A 403 -1.53 -6.41 16.85
CA ASN A 403 -0.26 -6.77 16.21
C ASN A 403 0.76 -5.61 16.32
N PRO A 404 1.46 -5.40 17.47
CA PRO A 404 2.62 -4.52 17.52
C PRO A 404 3.79 -5.10 16.74
N ASN A 405 4.47 -4.26 15.97
CA ASN A 405 5.57 -4.61 15.08
C ASN A 405 6.66 -3.53 15.18
N TYR A 406 7.89 -3.95 15.42
CA TYR A 406 9.08 -3.09 15.57
C TYR A 406 10.04 -3.42 14.45
N LYS A 407 10.53 -2.42 13.74
CA LYS A 407 11.47 -2.61 12.64
C LYS A 407 12.62 -1.61 12.78
N SER A 408 13.83 -2.08 12.48
CA SER A 408 15.04 -1.26 12.45
C SER A 408 15.94 -1.70 11.31
N TYR A 409 16.51 -0.72 10.62
CA TYR A 409 17.41 -0.91 9.49
C TYR A 409 18.62 0.02 9.64
N ALA A 410 19.77 -0.45 9.21
CA ALA A 410 20.98 0.35 9.09
C ALA A 410 21.64 0.02 7.74
N ASP A 411 21.75 1.00 6.88
CA ASP A 411 22.23 0.86 5.50
C ASP A 411 23.40 1.80 5.25
N LEU A 412 24.48 1.29 4.69
CA LEU A 412 25.66 2.04 4.25
C LEU A 412 25.76 1.97 2.74
N ARG A 413 25.84 3.11 2.08
CA ARG A 413 26.10 3.23 0.66
C ARG A 413 27.41 3.97 0.44
N HIS A 414 28.21 3.46 -0.50
CA HIS A 414 29.46 4.07 -0.92
C HIS A 414 29.55 4.15 -2.45
N ASP A 415 29.74 5.34 -2.99
CA ASP A 415 29.98 5.60 -4.40
C ASP A 415 31.51 5.77 -4.62
N GLY A 416 32.21 4.72 -5.03
CA GLY A 416 33.67 4.65 -5.15
C GLY A 416 34.16 4.22 -6.51
N ARG A 417 35.35 3.66 -6.54
CA ARG A 417 35.99 3.11 -7.74
C ARG A 417 36.80 1.85 -7.43
N LEU A 418 36.73 0.88 -8.31
CA LEU A 418 37.64 -0.27 -8.34
C LEU A 418 38.69 -0.02 -9.45
N GLY A 419 39.86 0.48 -9.07
CA GLY A 419 40.84 1.02 -10.05
C GLY A 419 40.24 2.25 -10.75
N THR A 420 40.04 2.18 -12.07
CA THR A 420 39.42 3.25 -12.87
C THR A 420 37.89 3.11 -13.00
N MET A 421 37.35 1.95 -12.69
CA MET A 421 35.95 1.58 -12.89
C MET A 421 35.06 2.15 -11.77
N PRO A 422 33.97 2.89 -12.07
CA PRO A 422 32.99 3.32 -11.08
C PRO A 422 32.36 2.13 -10.38
N LEU A 423 32.26 2.18 -9.05
CA LEU A 423 31.69 1.14 -8.20
C LEU A 423 30.71 1.78 -7.22
N LYS A 424 29.49 1.22 -7.11
CA LYS A 424 28.55 1.56 -6.06
C LYS A 424 28.34 0.35 -5.17
N SER A 425 28.66 0.54 -3.90
CA SER A 425 28.55 -0.50 -2.87
C SER A 425 27.39 -0.18 -1.95
N TYR A 426 26.62 -1.20 -1.60
CA TYR A 426 25.53 -1.14 -0.64
C TYR A 426 25.62 -2.31 0.34
N VAL A 427 25.59 -2.01 1.62
CA VAL A 427 25.50 -3.00 2.72
C VAL A 427 24.41 -2.58 3.67
N GLY A 428 23.50 -3.49 4.01
CA GLY A 428 22.41 -3.22 4.93
C GLY A 428 22.21 -4.34 5.95
N PHE A 429 21.76 -3.95 7.15
CA PHE A 429 21.35 -4.86 8.22
C PHE A 429 19.97 -4.49 8.71
N PHE A 430 19.20 -5.48 9.14
CA PHE A 430 17.87 -5.25 9.71
C PHE A 430 17.51 -6.23 10.82
N VAL A 431 16.63 -5.74 11.70
CA VAL A 431 15.96 -6.52 12.74
C VAL A 431 14.51 -6.12 12.79
N ASN A 432 13.60 -7.11 12.63
CA ASN A 432 12.16 -6.89 12.67
C ASN A 432 11.53 -7.85 13.66
N MET A 433 10.64 -7.36 14.51
CA MET A 433 9.93 -8.18 15.50
C MET A 433 8.46 -7.82 15.52
N MET A 434 7.59 -8.83 15.47
CA MET A 434 6.14 -8.67 15.60
C MET A 434 5.60 -9.63 16.67
N GLU A 435 4.70 -9.12 17.50
CA GLU A 435 3.78 -9.94 18.32
C GLU A 435 2.39 -9.90 17.70
N GLN A 436 1.67 -11.00 17.78
CA GLN A 436 0.23 -11.05 17.55
C GLN A 436 -0.45 -11.67 18.76
N LYS A 437 -1.46 -11.00 19.28
CA LYS A 437 -2.37 -11.53 20.29
C LYS A 437 -3.75 -11.55 19.70
N GLY A 438 -4.41 -12.71 19.74
CA GLY A 438 -5.71 -12.88 19.09
C GLY A 438 -6.69 -13.70 19.92
N ASN A 439 -7.95 -13.33 19.82
CA ASN A 439 -9.10 -14.09 20.31
C ASN A 439 -10.02 -14.37 19.14
N THR A 440 -10.61 -15.54 19.15
CA THR A 440 -11.66 -15.94 18.20
C THR A 440 -12.91 -16.33 18.99
N PHE A 441 -14.05 -15.72 18.68
CA PHE A 441 -15.32 -15.99 19.31
C PHE A 441 -16.33 -16.53 18.30
N GLN A 442 -17.37 -17.17 18.78
CA GLN A 442 -18.57 -17.45 18.00
C GLN A 442 -19.24 -16.13 17.56
N ASN A 443 -19.84 -16.15 16.37
CA ASN A 443 -20.81 -15.13 15.95
C ASN A 443 -22.21 -15.76 16.01
N LEU A 444 -23.12 -15.19 16.79
CA LEU A 444 -24.45 -15.75 17.05
C LEU A 444 -25.47 -15.55 15.92
N ALA A 445 -25.05 -14.98 14.80
CA ALA A 445 -25.90 -14.76 13.62
C ALA A 445 -27.25 -14.08 13.93
N ASP A 446 -27.24 -13.07 14.78
CA ASP A 446 -28.45 -12.33 15.24
C ASP A 446 -28.70 -11.01 14.50
N GLY A 447 -27.86 -10.69 13.52
CA GLY A 447 -27.87 -9.43 12.76
C GLY A 447 -27.10 -8.29 13.42
N PHE A 448 -26.45 -8.52 14.56
CA PHE A 448 -25.72 -7.51 15.34
C PHE A 448 -24.24 -7.85 15.53
N GLY A 449 -23.80 -9.01 15.09
CA GLY A 449 -22.43 -9.49 15.32
C GLY A 449 -22.15 -9.77 16.80
N THR A 450 -23.12 -10.35 17.51
CA THR A 450 -22.98 -10.64 18.94
C THR A 450 -22.00 -11.77 19.17
N LYS A 451 -21.03 -11.52 20.06
CA LYS A 451 -20.04 -12.52 20.48
C LYS A 451 -20.68 -13.59 21.37
N GLY A 452 -20.49 -14.83 20.96
CA GLY A 452 -20.77 -16.00 21.80
C GLY A 452 -19.53 -16.50 22.54
N THR A 453 -19.41 -17.82 22.69
CA THR A 453 -18.32 -18.49 23.40
C THR A 453 -16.95 -18.22 22.75
N LEU A 454 -15.91 -18.08 23.59
CA LEU A 454 -14.53 -18.05 23.14
C LEU A 454 -14.14 -19.39 22.53
N LEU A 455 -13.65 -19.37 21.29
CA LEU A 455 -13.23 -20.58 20.55
C LEU A 455 -11.71 -20.80 20.58
N GLN A 456 -10.96 -19.71 20.56
CA GLN A 456 -9.50 -19.76 20.54
C GLN A 456 -8.91 -18.51 21.17
N ASN A 457 -7.87 -18.69 21.96
CA ASN A 457 -6.90 -17.63 22.31
C ASN A 457 -5.56 -17.98 21.71
N SER A 458 -4.92 -17.06 21.01
CA SER A 458 -3.63 -17.29 20.34
C SER A 458 -2.62 -16.17 20.65
N ARG A 459 -1.34 -16.57 20.68
CA ARG A 459 -0.21 -15.68 20.72
C ARG A 459 0.85 -16.15 19.74
N ALA A 460 1.35 -15.23 18.94
CA ALA A 460 2.42 -15.52 18.01
C ALA A 460 3.49 -14.44 18.06
N THR A 461 4.73 -14.83 17.78
CA THR A 461 5.89 -13.93 17.65
C THR A 461 6.67 -14.28 16.39
N ILE A 462 7.08 -13.27 15.64
CA ILE A 462 8.08 -13.37 14.58
C ILE A 462 9.27 -12.49 14.97
N PHE A 463 10.46 -13.04 14.79
CA PHE A 463 11.71 -12.32 14.90
C PHE A 463 12.53 -12.59 13.65
N ASN A 464 12.79 -11.56 12.87
CA ASN A 464 13.58 -11.60 11.64
C ASN A 464 14.85 -10.79 11.83
N ILE A 465 15.99 -11.37 11.48
CA ILE A 465 17.29 -10.70 11.43
C ILE A 465 17.99 -11.04 10.11
N GLY A 466 18.58 -10.06 9.47
CA GLY A 466 19.26 -10.30 8.21
C GLY A 466 20.21 -9.21 7.78
N GLY A 467 20.87 -9.49 6.67
CA GLY A 467 21.81 -8.59 6.01
C GLY A 467 21.64 -8.60 4.50
N ARG A 468 22.05 -7.52 3.88
CA ARG A 468 21.95 -7.29 2.42
C ARG A 468 23.24 -6.68 1.92
N PHE A 469 23.63 -7.12 0.74
CA PHE A 469 24.81 -6.64 0.05
C PHE A 469 24.50 -6.48 -1.42
N ARG A 470 24.99 -5.42 -2.04
CA ARG A 470 24.89 -5.22 -3.49
C ARG A 470 26.04 -4.36 -3.98
N GLU A 471 26.66 -4.78 -5.09
CA GLU A 471 27.68 -4.04 -5.83
C GLU A 471 27.19 -3.76 -7.24
N GLU A 472 27.42 -2.55 -7.74
CA GLU A 472 27.19 -2.15 -9.13
C GLU A 472 28.50 -1.61 -9.71
N LEU A 473 29.14 -2.39 -10.58
CA LEU A 473 30.41 -2.09 -11.19
C LEU A 473 30.23 -1.71 -12.65
N GLU A 474 30.59 -0.49 -13.04
CA GLU A 474 30.71 -0.11 -14.43
C GLU A 474 32.09 -0.56 -14.95
N PHE A 475 32.19 -1.84 -15.37
CA PHE A 475 33.41 -2.50 -15.76
C PHE A 475 33.91 -2.10 -17.15
N TYR A 476 33.04 -1.57 -18.00
CA TYR A 476 33.31 -0.97 -19.29
C TYR A 476 32.35 0.21 -19.48
N PRO A 477 32.69 1.29 -20.20
CA PRO A 477 31.82 2.43 -20.40
C PRO A 477 30.43 2.02 -20.84
N ASN A 478 29.41 2.45 -20.05
CA ASN A 478 28.00 2.14 -20.27
C ASN A 478 27.58 0.68 -20.02
N TRP A 479 28.48 -0.20 -19.56
CA TRP A 479 28.19 -1.57 -19.18
C TRP A 479 28.33 -1.75 -17.66
N ILE A 480 27.21 -2.05 -17.00
CA ILE A 480 27.15 -2.15 -15.54
C ILE A 480 26.78 -3.58 -15.15
N LEU A 481 27.67 -4.23 -14.40
CA LEU A 481 27.40 -5.50 -13.74
C LEU A 481 26.92 -5.21 -12.31
N ALA A 482 25.77 -5.73 -11.94
CA ALA A 482 25.31 -5.69 -10.56
C ALA A 482 25.22 -7.10 -9.99
N VAL A 483 25.68 -7.27 -8.75
CA VAL A 483 25.62 -8.52 -7.98
C VAL A 483 25.05 -8.20 -6.60
N GLY A 484 24.09 -8.98 -6.13
CA GLY A 484 23.47 -8.79 -4.83
C GLY A 484 23.28 -10.11 -4.08
N LEU A 485 23.25 -10.02 -2.77
CA LEU A 485 22.98 -11.14 -1.87
C LEU A 485 22.22 -10.66 -0.64
N GLY A 486 21.06 -11.26 -0.39
CA GLY A 486 20.32 -11.12 0.85
C GLY A 486 20.41 -12.39 1.70
N PHE A 487 20.46 -12.21 3.01
CA PHE A 487 20.32 -13.30 3.98
C PHE A 487 19.36 -12.90 5.08
N GLU A 488 18.48 -13.81 5.47
CA GLU A 488 17.57 -13.63 6.59
C GLU A 488 17.36 -14.92 7.37
N GLN A 489 17.37 -14.80 8.69
CA GLN A 489 16.89 -15.81 9.61
C GLN A 489 15.61 -15.33 10.28
N SER A 490 14.54 -16.15 10.15
CA SER A 490 13.21 -15.88 10.71
C SER A 490 12.88 -16.94 11.76
N ARG A 491 12.53 -16.50 12.98
CA ARG A 491 12.07 -17.37 14.05
C ARG A 491 10.60 -17.09 14.32
N LEU A 492 9.78 -18.12 14.16
CA LEU A 492 8.34 -18.10 14.41
C LEU A 492 8.03 -18.95 15.63
N SER A 493 7.28 -18.36 16.56
CA SER A 493 6.70 -19.09 17.70
C SER A 493 5.21 -18.79 17.75
N VAL A 494 4.38 -19.81 17.76
CA VAL A 494 2.93 -19.65 17.83
C VAL A 494 2.34 -20.63 18.82
N HIS A 495 1.41 -20.15 19.65
CA HIS A 495 0.69 -20.92 20.66
C HIS A 495 -0.79 -20.58 20.53
N ALA A 496 -1.63 -21.59 20.52
CA ALA A 496 -3.07 -21.44 20.55
C ALA A 496 -3.68 -22.38 21.59
N THR A 497 -4.64 -21.87 22.36
CA THR A 497 -5.53 -22.64 23.23
C THR A 497 -6.89 -22.66 22.57
N ASN A 498 -7.41 -23.84 22.28
CA ASN A 498 -8.70 -24.04 21.65
C ASN A 498 -9.73 -24.48 22.72
N TYR A 499 -10.96 -24.05 22.54
CA TYR A 499 -12.07 -24.35 23.41
C TYR A 499 -13.18 -25.06 22.65
N ASP A 500 -13.92 -25.91 23.35
CA ASP A 500 -15.06 -26.61 22.79
C ASP A 500 -16.17 -25.61 22.41
N GLN A 501 -16.72 -25.80 21.23
CA GLN A 501 -17.70 -24.84 20.66
C GLN A 501 -19.05 -24.84 21.42
N THR A 502 -19.40 -25.92 22.08
CA THR A 502 -20.69 -26.08 22.76
C THR A 502 -20.59 -25.70 24.23
N THR A 503 -19.58 -26.19 24.90
CA THR A 503 -19.42 -26.04 26.35
C THR A 503 -18.52 -24.87 26.76
N GLY A 504 -17.68 -24.37 25.86
CA GLY A 504 -16.64 -23.39 26.19
C GLY A 504 -15.48 -23.97 27.03
N ALA A 505 -15.48 -25.29 27.28
CA ALA A 505 -14.44 -25.93 28.04
C ALA A 505 -13.12 -26.01 27.25
N PHE A 506 -12.01 -26.11 27.95
CA PHE A 506 -10.72 -26.35 27.32
C PHE A 506 -10.78 -27.62 26.45
N ALA A 507 -10.39 -27.49 25.17
CA ALA A 507 -10.33 -28.62 24.23
C ALA A 507 -8.89 -29.12 24.04
N ASN A 508 -8.00 -28.28 23.55
CA ASN A 508 -6.59 -28.64 23.32
C ASN A 508 -5.68 -27.40 23.23
N ARG A 509 -4.37 -27.65 23.16
CA ARG A 509 -3.34 -26.65 22.83
C ARG A 509 -2.61 -27.08 21.57
N ALA A 510 -2.37 -26.10 20.69
CA ALA A 510 -1.49 -26.22 19.54
C ALA A 510 -0.33 -25.26 19.70
N SER A 511 0.89 -25.70 19.39
CA SER A 511 2.06 -24.83 19.39
C SER A 511 3.04 -25.26 18.32
N ALA A 512 3.67 -24.28 17.68
CA ALA A 512 4.72 -24.50 16.71
C ALA A 512 5.84 -23.49 16.90
N ASN A 513 7.08 -23.98 16.91
CA ASN A 513 8.30 -23.18 16.90
C ASN A 513 9.12 -23.57 15.67
N ARG A 514 9.39 -22.61 14.80
CA ARG A 514 10.10 -22.85 13.54
C ARG A 514 11.15 -21.78 13.32
N THR A 515 12.29 -22.19 12.79
CA THR A 515 13.34 -21.28 12.32
C THR A 515 13.58 -21.57 10.84
N PHE A 516 13.58 -20.49 10.05
CA PHE A 516 13.85 -20.55 8.62
C PHE A 516 15.06 -19.68 8.31
N SER A 517 15.96 -20.16 7.45
CA SER A 517 17.10 -19.39 6.94
C SER A 517 17.01 -19.34 5.42
N ASN A 518 17.06 -18.16 4.86
CA ASN A 518 16.89 -17.93 3.44
C ASN A 518 18.02 -17.07 2.87
N TRP A 519 18.41 -17.38 1.65
CA TRP A 519 19.37 -16.63 0.85
C TRP A 519 18.70 -16.15 -0.42
N ALA A 520 19.01 -14.93 -0.83
CA ALA A 520 18.48 -14.30 -2.02
C ALA A 520 19.62 -13.72 -2.88
N PRO A 521 20.27 -14.54 -3.70
CA PRO A 521 21.22 -14.06 -4.70
C PRO A 521 20.51 -13.35 -5.85
N GLU A 522 21.17 -12.33 -6.40
CA GLU A 522 20.80 -11.70 -7.66
C GLU A 522 22.03 -11.29 -8.48
N GLY A 523 21.83 -11.19 -9.79
CA GLY A 523 22.81 -10.64 -10.72
C GLY A 523 22.12 -9.98 -11.90
N SER A 524 22.67 -8.89 -12.40
CA SER A 524 22.18 -8.25 -13.62
C SER A 524 23.32 -7.63 -14.43
N LEU A 525 23.13 -7.59 -15.74
CA LEU A 525 23.98 -6.87 -16.66
C LEU A 525 23.13 -5.80 -17.36
N THR A 526 23.54 -4.55 -17.27
CA THR A 526 22.85 -3.40 -17.88
C THR A 526 23.75 -2.74 -18.89
N TRP A 527 23.22 -2.43 -20.07
CA TRP A 527 23.88 -1.66 -21.11
C TRP A 527 23.11 -0.36 -21.37
N LYS A 528 23.81 0.79 -21.31
CA LYS A 528 23.27 2.14 -21.51
C LYS A 528 24.04 2.84 -22.63
N PRO A 529 23.76 2.53 -23.90
CA PRO A 529 24.51 3.16 -25.02
C PRO A 529 24.38 4.68 -25.05
N SER A 530 23.27 5.21 -24.54
CA SER A 530 23.02 6.65 -24.32
C SER A 530 22.11 6.87 -23.12
N ALA A 531 21.79 8.13 -22.80
CA ALA A 531 20.82 8.49 -21.76
C ALA A 531 19.39 8.02 -22.11
N ASP A 532 19.08 7.87 -23.40
CA ASP A 532 17.74 7.52 -23.89
C ASP A 532 17.49 6.02 -23.99
N TYR A 533 18.51 5.19 -23.89
CA TYR A 533 18.41 3.75 -24.11
C TYR A 533 19.03 2.99 -22.95
N ARG A 534 18.28 2.03 -22.41
CA ARG A 534 18.71 1.12 -21.35
C ARG A 534 18.22 -0.28 -21.65
N TYR A 535 19.15 -1.24 -21.65
CA TYR A 535 18.87 -2.66 -21.86
C TYR A 535 19.41 -3.43 -20.66
N TRP A 536 18.73 -4.48 -20.22
CA TRP A 536 19.22 -5.30 -19.12
C TRP A 536 18.80 -6.76 -19.26
N ILE A 537 19.62 -7.62 -18.66
CA ILE A 537 19.25 -8.99 -18.29
C ILE A 537 19.43 -9.12 -16.78
N ARG A 538 18.56 -9.85 -16.12
CA ARG A 538 18.57 -10.04 -14.66
C ARG A 538 18.15 -11.44 -14.28
N ALA A 539 18.89 -12.05 -13.30
CA ALA A 539 18.47 -13.21 -12.54
C ALA A 539 18.35 -12.80 -11.07
N SER A 540 17.20 -13.03 -10.45
CA SER A 540 16.97 -12.62 -9.06
C SER A 540 16.07 -13.62 -8.34
N THR A 541 16.18 -13.68 -7.01
CA THR A 541 15.42 -14.60 -6.20
C THR A 541 14.57 -13.88 -5.17
N GLY A 542 13.44 -14.51 -4.83
CA GLY A 542 12.56 -14.12 -3.76
C GLY A 542 12.22 -15.31 -2.86
N TYR A 543 11.83 -15.02 -1.64
CA TYR A 543 11.34 -16.02 -0.69
C TYR A 543 10.23 -15.46 0.21
N GLY A 544 9.40 -16.37 0.74
CA GLY A 544 8.35 -16.08 1.70
C GLY A 544 8.19 -17.22 2.70
N ILE A 545 8.18 -16.91 3.99
CA ILE A 545 8.00 -17.91 5.04
C ILE A 545 6.50 -18.20 5.27
N PRO A 546 6.14 -19.38 5.83
CA PRO A 546 4.77 -19.67 6.23
C PRO A 546 4.24 -18.67 7.26
N GLN A 547 2.96 -18.38 7.19
CA GLN A 547 2.27 -17.51 8.14
C GLN A 547 1.87 -18.30 9.40
N PHE A 548 1.58 -17.60 10.50
CA PHE A 548 1.12 -18.20 11.75
C PHE A 548 -0.08 -19.13 11.58
N ALA A 549 -1.11 -18.63 10.87
CA ALA A 549 -2.35 -19.40 10.66
C ALA A 549 -2.10 -20.73 9.92
N ASN A 550 -1.12 -20.73 9.00
CA ASN A 550 -0.76 -21.92 8.22
C ASN A 550 -0.12 -23.00 9.10
N LEU A 551 0.59 -22.60 10.17
CA LEU A 551 1.25 -23.50 11.10
C LEU A 551 0.31 -24.09 12.16
N LEU A 552 -0.87 -23.52 12.36
CA LEU A 552 -1.86 -23.96 13.35
C LEU A 552 -2.97 -24.85 12.80
N ARG A 553 -2.83 -25.33 11.57
CA ARG A 553 -3.78 -26.26 10.96
C ARG A 553 -3.11 -27.55 10.55
N ASP A 554 -3.66 -28.66 11.01
CA ASP A 554 -3.20 -29.99 10.62
C ASP A 554 -3.37 -30.17 9.09
N PRO A 555 -2.31 -30.54 8.36
CA PRO A 555 -2.34 -30.65 6.90
C PRO A 555 -3.17 -31.83 6.37
N VAL A 556 -3.52 -32.78 7.24
CA VAL A 556 -4.28 -33.97 6.88
C VAL A 556 -5.78 -33.81 7.13
N THR A 557 -6.14 -33.18 8.23
CA THR A 557 -7.54 -33.04 8.67
C THR A 557 -8.12 -31.65 8.42
N GLY A 558 -7.27 -30.62 8.24
CA GLY A 558 -7.68 -29.21 8.18
C GLY A 558 -8.20 -28.65 9.52
N GLN A 559 -8.16 -29.44 10.57
CA GLN A 559 -8.60 -29.06 11.92
C GLN A 559 -7.50 -28.24 12.67
N PRO A 560 -7.84 -27.56 13.77
CA PRO A 560 -6.85 -26.97 14.65
C PRO A 560 -5.79 -28.01 15.09
N GLY A 561 -4.53 -27.73 14.79
CA GLY A 561 -3.40 -28.65 15.00
C GLY A 561 -2.09 -27.95 14.65
N THR A 562 -1.09 -28.71 14.23
CA THR A 562 0.22 -28.17 13.82
C THR A 562 0.64 -28.67 12.45
N ASN A 563 1.22 -27.78 11.65
CA ASN A 563 1.75 -28.08 10.32
C ASN A 563 3.27 -27.83 10.28
N PHE A 564 4.02 -28.85 10.66
CA PHE A 564 5.50 -28.80 10.63
C PHE A 564 6.10 -29.08 9.25
N SER A 565 5.31 -29.53 8.27
CA SER A 565 5.79 -29.90 6.95
C SER A 565 6.02 -28.69 6.03
N LEU A 566 5.39 -27.53 6.35
CA LEU A 566 5.52 -26.34 5.52
C LEU A 566 6.95 -25.82 5.45
N LYS A 567 7.38 -25.54 4.22
CA LYS A 567 8.67 -24.93 3.88
C LYS A 567 8.44 -23.48 3.40
N PRO A 568 9.48 -22.62 3.48
CA PRO A 568 9.45 -21.34 2.79
C PRO A 568 9.28 -21.54 1.29
N GLN A 569 8.38 -20.78 0.69
CA GLN A 569 8.27 -20.67 -0.76
C GLN A 569 9.43 -19.84 -1.33
N LYS A 570 9.92 -20.21 -2.52
CA LYS A 570 11.04 -19.53 -3.19
C LYS A 570 10.76 -19.39 -4.68
N ASN A 571 11.27 -18.33 -5.26
CA ASN A 571 11.26 -18.21 -6.71
C ASN A 571 12.62 -17.75 -7.27
N LEU A 572 12.86 -18.10 -8.53
CA LEU A 572 13.91 -17.59 -9.39
C LEU A 572 13.24 -16.85 -10.55
N ASN A 573 13.51 -15.57 -10.68
CA ASN A 573 13.02 -14.72 -11.75
C ASN A 573 14.17 -14.42 -12.73
N LEU A 574 13.97 -14.75 -13.99
CA LEU A 574 14.82 -14.34 -15.12
C LEU A 574 14.09 -13.25 -15.89
N GLU A 575 14.79 -12.19 -16.24
CA GLU A 575 14.21 -11.04 -16.90
C GLU A 575 15.16 -10.51 -17.98
N ILE A 576 14.59 -10.12 -19.11
CA ILE A 576 15.23 -9.29 -20.12
C ILE A 576 14.34 -8.07 -20.35
N GLY A 577 14.93 -6.88 -20.38
CA GLY A 577 14.13 -5.67 -20.54
C GLY A 577 14.85 -4.56 -21.29
N THR A 578 14.06 -3.62 -21.74
CA THR A 578 14.54 -2.39 -22.36
C THR A 578 13.64 -1.22 -22.00
N GLU A 579 14.25 -0.05 -21.89
CA GLU A 579 13.61 1.24 -21.74
C GLU A 579 14.23 2.17 -22.77
N MET A 580 13.40 2.75 -23.62
CA MET A 580 13.81 3.51 -24.78
C MET A 580 13.01 4.79 -24.89
N ARG A 581 13.68 5.93 -24.94
CA ARG A 581 13.11 7.19 -25.40
C ARG A 581 13.31 7.27 -26.91
N LEU A 582 12.39 6.69 -27.68
CA LEU A 582 12.47 6.62 -29.14
C LEU A 582 12.35 8.00 -29.80
N HIS A 583 11.69 8.93 -29.10
CA HIS A 583 11.57 10.33 -29.46
C HIS A 583 11.50 11.14 -28.15
N PRO A 584 11.86 12.43 -28.09
CA PRO A 584 11.70 13.24 -26.88
C PRO A 584 10.29 13.18 -26.26
N THR A 585 9.29 12.91 -27.09
CA THR A 585 7.86 12.79 -26.66
C THR A 585 7.39 11.34 -26.52
N LEU A 586 8.23 10.31 -26.76
CA LEU A 586 7.79 8.91 -26.74
C LEU A 586 8.75 8.05 -25.91
N LEU A 587 8.25 7.59 -24.76
CA LEU A 587 8.89 6.59 -23.91
C LEU A 587 8.24 5.21 -24.14
N VAL A 588 9.06 4.19 -24.32
CA VAL A 588 8.61 2.79 -24.43
C VAL A 588 9.43 1.92 -23.47
N GLN A 589 8.76 1.06 -22.73
CA GLN A 589 9.35 0.03 -21.88
C GLN A 589 8.84 -1.34 -22.33
N VAL A 590 9.75 -2.31 -22.49
CA VAL A 590 9.39 -3.70 -22.78
C VAL A 590 10.17 -4.61 -21.84
N ALA A 591 9.52 -5.59 -21.24
CA ALA A 591 10.19 -6.59 -20.42
C ALA A 591 9.59 -7.98 -20.68
N GLY A 592 10.45 -8.97 -20.94
CA GLY A 592 10.11 -10.38 -20.92
C GLY A 592 10.56 -11.00 -19.60
N PHE A 593 9.76 -11.84 -19.00
CA PHE A 593 10.09 -12.50 -17.73
C PHE A 593 9.74 -13.99 -17.73
N TYR A 594 10.50 -14.73 -16.93
CA TYR A 594 10.27 -16.13 -16.61
C TYR A 594 10.54 -16.35 -15.12
N THR A 595 9.52 -16.72 -14.35
CA THR A 595 9.61 -16.99 -12.91
C THR A 595 9.31 -18.44 -12.63
N PHE A 596 10.26 -19.14 -12.03
CA PHE A 596 10.12 -20.51 -11.56
C PHE A 596 9.92 -20.51 -10.04
N PHE A 597 8.84 -21.12 -9.57
CA PHE A 597 8.54 -21.31 -8.15
C PHE A 597 8.88 -22.72 -7.69
N LYS A 598 9.39 -22.79 -6.48
CA LYS A 598 9.59 -24.01 -5.72
C LYS A 598 8.94 -23.90 -4.34
N ASP A 599 8.31 -24.97 -3.90
CA ASP A 599 7.64 -25.06 -2.61
C ASP A 599 6.58 -23.95 -2.41
N GLU A 600 5.87 -23.55 -3.46
CA GLU A 600 4.87 -22.49 -3.39
C GLU A 600 3.75 -22.82 -2.40
N ILE A 601 3.48 -21.93 -1.44
CA ILE A 601 2.46 -22.18 -0.41
C ILE A 601 1.08 -21.92 -1.00
N ILE A 602 0.25 -22.96 -1.03
CA ILE A 602 -1.12 -22.93 -1.54
C ILE A 602 -2.11 -23.42 -0.49
N THR A 603 -3.37 -23.05 -0.63
CA THR A 603 -4.46 -23.57 0.21
C THR A 603 -5.12 -24.73 -0.52
N GLN A 604 -5.28 -25.85 0.18
CA GLN A 604 -6.05 -27.01 -0.26
C GLN A 604 -7.31 -27.17 0.59
N VAL A 605 -8.41 -27.60 -0.02
CA VAL A 605 -9.62 -28.05 0.69
C VAL A 605 -9.45 -29.53 1.05
N ILE A 606 -9.43 -29.81 2.35
CA ILE A 606 -9.24 -31.17 2.86
C ILE A 606 -10.59 -31.92 2.92
N SER A 607 -11.62 -31.29 3.50
CA SER A 607 -12.97 -31.83 3.49
C SER A 607 -13.99 -30.70 3.85
N GLY A 608 -15.05 -30.57 3.08
CA GLY A 608 -16.07 -29.54 3.30
C GLY A 608 -15.49 -28.13 3.37
N ILE A 609 -15.60 -27.46 4.52
CA ILE A 609 -15.02 -26.12 4.76
C ILE A 609 -13.59 -26.15 5.33
N ASN A 610 -13.08 -27.33 5.67
CA ASN A 610 -11.77 -27.47 6.28
C ASN A 610 -10.67 -27.34 5.23
N THR A 611 -9.82 -26.35 5.42
CA THR A 611 -8.68 -26.07 4.55
C THR A 611 -7.37 -26.17 5.31
N ALA A 612 -6.31 -26.52 4.61
CA ALA A 612 -4.94 -26.46 5.12
C ALA A 612 -4.00 -25.89 4.06
N SER A 613 -2.89 -25.33 4.49
CA SER A 613 -1.83 -24.89 3.59
C SER A 613 -0.83 -26.00 3.36
N VAL A 614 -0.39 -26.17 2.11
CA VAL A 614 0.63 -27.14 1.68
C VAL A 614 1.59 -26.44 0.71
N ASN A 615 2.74 -27.06 0.45
CA ASN A 615 3.62 -26.61 -0.60
C ASN A 615 3.28 -27.32 -1.92
N ALA A 616 3.03 -26.57 -3.00
CA ALA A 616 3.11 -27.10 -4.36
C ALA A 616 4.59 -27.24 -4.73
N ASP A 617 4.99 -28.39 -5.30
CA ASP A 617 6.40 -28.65 -5.56
C ASP A 617 6.99 -27.63 -6.54
N SER A 618 6.31 -27.35 -7.65
CA SER A 618 6.76 -26.33 -8.60
C SER A 618 5.66 -25.77 -9.49
N SER A 619 5.78 -24.48 -9.80
CA SER A 619 4.97 -23.74 -10.77
C SER A 619 5.84 -22.77 -11.57
N ARG A 620 5.36 -22.33 -12.72
CA ARG A 620 6.03 -21.29 -13.52
C ARG A 620 5.06 -20.20 -13.94
N TYR A 621 5.64 -18.99 -14.13
CA TYR A 621 4.97 -17.81 -14.67
C TYR A 621 5.89 -17.20 -15.70
N ARG A 622 5.41 -16.98 -16.92
CA ARG A 622 6.19 -16.34 -17.99
C ARG A 622 5.33 -15.35 -18.73
N GLY A 623 5.96 -14.32 -19.29
CA GLY A 623 5.18 -13.31 -19.96
C GLY A 623 5.97 -12.15 -20.51
N VAL A 624 5.23 -11.21 -21.08
CA VAL A 624 5.75 -9.97 -21.65
C VAL A 624 4.94 -8.81 -21.13
N GLU A 625 5.62 -7.71 -20.82
CA GLU A 625 5.05 -6.43 -20.43
C GLU A 625 5.49 -5.36 -21.42
N VAL A 626 4.56 -4.52 -21.84
CA VAL A 626 4.80 -3.36 -22.70
C VAL A 626 4.15 -2.15 -22.06
N PHE A 627 4.86 -1.04 -21.99
CA PHE A 627 4.34 0.26 -21.60
C PHE A 627 4.80 1.31 -22.59
N ALA A 628 3.90 2.23 -22.97
CA ALA A 628 4.21 3.39 -23.78
C ALA A 628 3.55 4.65 -23.19
N ASP A 629 4.29 5.76 -23.19
CA ASP A 629 3.80 7.11 -22.89
C ASP A 629 4.21 8.02 -24.07
N TRP A 630 3.24 8.56 -24.75
CA TRP A 630 3.43 9.36 -25.96
C TRP A 630 2.74 10.71 -25.83
N ARG A 631 3.49 11.78 -26.07
CA ARG A 631 3.03 13.18 -26.03
C ARG A 631 3.25 13.85 -27.39
N PRO A 632 2.42 13.49 -28.40
CA PRO A 632 2.67 13.89 -29.80
C PRO A 632 2.62 15.41 -30.03
N VAL A 633 1.75 16.08 -29.31
CA VAL A 633 1.60 17.55 -29.38
C VAL A 633 1.35 18.10 -27.96
N SER A 634 1.54 19.40 -27.78
CA SER A 634 1.28 20.06 -26.49
C SER A 634 -0.15 19.77 -26.01
N GLY A 635 -0.27 19.37 -24.75
CA GLY A 635 -1.54 19.06 -24.11
C GLY A 635 -2.10 17.66 -24.41
N LEU A 636 -1.62 16.92 -25.42
CA LEU A 636 -2.10 15.55 -25.71
C LEU A 636 -1.13 14.51 -25.17
N ARG A 637 -1.66 13.60 -24.36
CA ARG A 637 -0.96 12.42 -23.85
C ARG A 637 -1.71 11.15 -24.19
N VAL A 638 -1.02 10.16 -24.69
CA VAL A 638 -1.53 8.81 -24.95
C VAL A 638 -0.65 7.84 -24.19
N SER A 639 -1.21 7.09 -23.26
CA SER A 639 -0.47 6.07 -22.51
C SER A 639 -1.15 4.72 -22.57
N GLY A 640 -0.36 3.66 -22.50
CA GLY A 640 -0.89 2.30 -22.49
C GLY A 640 0.04 1.32 -21.85
N ALA A 641 -0.54 0.33 -21.17
CA ALA A 641 0.15 -0.77 -20.52
C ALA A 641 -0.50 -2.08 -20.94
N TYR A 642 0.28 -3.02 -21.48
CA TYR A 642 -0.14 -4.37 -21.83
C TYR A 642 0.71 -5.38 -21.09
N THR A 643 0.07 -6.42 -20.58
CA THR A 643 0.76 -7.54 -19.92
C THR A 643 0.13 -8.86 -20.36
N HIS A 644 0.97 -9.78 -20.85
CA HIS A 644 0.61 -11.17 -21.09
C HIS A 644 1.28 -12.05 -20.04
N ILE A 645 0.52 -12.95 -19.41
CA ILE A 645 1.03 -13.88 -18.38
C ILE A 645 0.51 -15.29 -18.69
N ASP A 646 1.43 -16.22 -18.90
CA ASP A 646 1.14 -17.66 -18.93
C ASP A 646 1.63 -18.28 -17.61
N SER A 647 0.71 -18.91 -16.85
CA SER A 647 0.99 -19.53 -15.56
C SER A 647 0.59 -20.99 -15.55
N GLU A 648 1.44 -21.85 -15.00
CA GLU A 648 1.26 -23.31 -15.08
C GLU A 648 1.85 -24.01 -13.86
N TYR A 649 1.17 -25.03 -13.35
CA TYR A 649 1.77 -26.01 -12.44
C TYR A 649 2.68 -26.97 -13.21
N ILE A 650 3.93 -27.13 -12.76
CA ILE A 650 4.89 -28.06 -13.35
C ILE A 650 4.85 -29.40 -12.65
N ASN A 651 4.81 -29.37 -11.30
CA ASN A 651 4.67 -30.54 -10.46
C ASN A 651 3.78 -30.16 -9.28
N PHE A 652 2.54 -30.64 -9.30
CA PHE A 652 1.59 -30.39 -8.23
C PHE A 652 0.54 -31.50 -8.17
N SER A 653 0.39 -32.10 -6.99
CA SER A 653 -0.69 -33.05 -6.67
C SER A 653 -1.64 -32.44 -5.65
N ASP A 654 -2.85 -32.14 -6.11
CA ASP A 654 -3.92 -31.58 -5.28
C ASP A 654 -4.63 -32.70 -4.50
N ARG A 655 -4.83 -32.49 -3.21
CA ARG A 655 -5.58 -33.43 -2.38
C ARG A 655 -7.07 -33.10 -2.46
N THR A 656 -7.85 -34.04 -2.90
CA THR A 656 -9.31 -33.96 -3.02
C THR A 656 -9.98 -35.04 -2.16
N ALA A 657 -11.31 -35.00 -2.05
CA ALA A 657 -12.07 -36.06 -1.40
C ALA A 657 -11.89 -37.43 -2.08
N ALA A 658 -11.54 -37.46 -3.36
CA ALA A 658 -11.26 -38.66 -4.13
C ALA A 658 -9.80 -39.16 -4.04
N GLY A 659 -8.93 -38.48 -3.29
CA GLY A 659 -7.50 -38.76 -3.18
C GLY A 659 -6.63 -37.66 -3.81
N PHE A 660 -5.40 -38.03 -4.19
CA PHE A 660 -4.48 -37.10 -4.85
C PHE A 660 -4.73 -37.08 -6.36
N ILE A 661 -4.87 -35.87 -6.92
CA ILE A 661 -5.05 -35.67 -8.37
C ILE A 661 -3.91 -34.79 -8.87
N VAL A 662 -3.20 -35.28 -9.91
CA VAL A 662 -2.11 -34.54 -10.56
C VAL A 662 -2.69 -33.34 -11.34
N ARG A 663 -2.11 -32.16 -11.15
CA ARG A 663 -2.50 -30.91 -11.79
C ARG A 663 -1.45 -30.35 -12.75
N ASP A 664 -0.46 -31.14 -13.11
CA ASP A 664 0.60 -30.73 -14.04
C ASP A 664 0.00 -30.25 -15.36
N GLY A 665 0.54 -29.15 -15.87
CA GLY A 665 0.06 -28.50 -17.09
C GLY A 665 -1.22 -27.66 -16.90
N LYS A 666 -1.83 -27.61 -15.72
CA LYS A 666 -2.98 -26.73 -15.43
C LYS A 666 -2.52 -25.31 -15.13
N HIS A 667 -3.30 -24.33 -15.60
CA HIS A 667 -3.08 -22.94 -15.25
C HIS A 667 -3.24 -22.70 -13.74
N VAL A 668 -2.37 -21.87 -13.19
CA VAL A 668 -2.50 -21.40 -11.81
C VAL A 668 -3.74 -20.51 -11.70
N PRO A 669 -4.68 -20.80 -10.78
CA PRO A 669 -5.90 -20.01 -10.63
C PRO A 669 -5.64 -18.53 -10.28
N ASN A 670 -6.62 -17.68 -10.62
CA ASN A 670 -6.61 -16.25 -10.34
C ASN A 670 -5.55 -15.44 -11.09
N VAL A 671 -4.99 -15.94 -12.18
CA VAL A 671 -4.03 -15.23 -13.02
C VAL A 671 -4.66 -14.95 -14.39
N PRO A 672 -5.04 -13.70 -14.70
CA PRO A 672 -5.47 -13.30 -16.04
C PRO A 672 -4.33 -13.49 -17.03
N THR A 673 -4.63 -14.00 -18.23
CA THR A 673 -3.62 -14.16 -19.27
C THR A 673 -3.25 -12.84 -19.93
N ASP A 674 -4.23 -11.96 -20.14
CA ASP A 674 -4.02 -10.68 -20.81
C ASP A 674 -4.67 -9.55 -20.02
N ILE A 675 -3.94 -8.47 -19.83
CA ILE A 675 -4.36 -7.25 -19.15
C ILE A 675 -3.95 -6.07 -20.00
N LEU A 676 -4.89 -5.17 -20.28
CA LEU A 676 -4.63 -3.96 -21.05
C LEU A 676 -5.26 -2.76 -20.35
N ASN A 677 -4.48 -1.71 -20.17
CA ASN A 677 -4.94 -0.37 -19.81
C ASN A 677 -4.55 0.60 -20.93
N GLY A 678 -5.44 1.51 -21.31
CA GLY A 678 -5.16 2.56 -22.27
C GLY A 678 -5.84 3.85 -21.85
N LYS A 679 -5.11 4.98 -21.90
CA LYS A 679 -5.61 6.30 -21.52
C LYS A 679 -5.20 7.34 -22.58
N VAL A 680 -6.16 8.17 -22.97
CA VAL A 680 -5.95 9.36 -23.80
C VAL A 680 -6.39 10.57 -23.00
N GLU A 681 -5.51 11.54 -22.83
CA GLU A 681 -5.73 12.77 -22.08
C GLU A 681 -5.39 13.98 -22.96
N TYR A 682 -6.26 14.99 -22.95
CA TYR A 682 -6.01 16.28 -23.57
C TYR A 682 -6.22 17.41 -22.56
N TYR A 683 -5.23 18.28 -22.45
CA TYR A 683 -5.26 19.49 -21.59
C TYR A 683 -5.03 20.74 -22.43
N HIS A 684 -6.03 21.63 -22.46
CA HIS A 684 -5.93 22.94 -23.12
C HIS A 684 -5.50 23.99 -22.11
N ALA A 685 -4.19 24.23 -22.03
CA ALA A 685 -3.59 25.11 -21.01
C ALA A 685 -4.18 26.54 -20.95
N PRO A 686 -4.43 27.24 -22.08
CA PRO A 686 -5.01 28.59 -22.03
C PRO A 686 -6.40 28.66 -21.36
N MET A 687 -7.18 27.60 -21.45
CA MET A 687 -8.48 27.51 -20.77
C MET A 687 -8.39 26.83 -19.41
N GLY A 688 -7.27 26.20 -19.07
CA GLY A 688 -7.16 25.33 -17.92
C GLY A 688 -8.14 24.14 -17.94
N LEU A 689 -8.61 23.72 -19.12
CA LEU A 689 -9.61 22.66 -19.30
C LEU A 689 -8.95 21.40 -19.81
N GLY A 690 -9.19 20.30 -19.11
CA GLY A 690 -8.72 18.99 -19.52
C GLY A 690 -9.82 17.94 -19.54
N ALA A 691 -9.58 16.88 -20.30
CA ALA A 691 -10.43 15.68 -20.32
C ALA A 691 -9.58 14.45 -20.61
N TRP A 692 -9.99 13.31 -20.07
CA TRP A 692 -9.39 12.04 -20.41
C TRP A 692 -10.44 10.92 -20.54
N VAL A 693 -10.08 9.93 -21.34
CA VAL A 693 -10.82 8.68 -21.52
C VAL A 693 -9.85 7.53 -21.23
N GLU A 694 -10.29 6.56 -20.44
CA GLU A 694 -9.53 5.38 -20.08
C GLU A 694 -10.32 4.10 -20.36
N GLY A 695 -9.62 3.07 -20.81
CA GLY A 695 -10.16 1.72 -20.99
C GLY A 695 -9.32 0.67 -20.27
N ASN A 696 -9.98 -0.20 -19.50
CA ASN A 696 -9.36 -1.29 -18.75
C ASN A 696 -9.94 -2.63 -19.24
N TYR A 697 -9.09 -3.53 -19.69
CA TYR A 697 -9.44 -4.89 -20.12
C TYR A 697 -8.73 -5.92 -19.25
N SER A 698 -9.46 -6.94 -18.81
CA SER A 698 -8.92 -8.16 -18.21
C SER A 698 -9.49 -9.38 -18.91
N ASN A 699 -8.61 -10.28 -19.38
CA ASN A 699 -9.03 -11.55 -19.97
C ASN A 699 -9.59 -12.50 -18.89
N SER A 700 -10.29 -13.53 -19.33
CA SER A 700 -10.78 -14.62 -18.48
C SER A 700 -9.62 -15.41 -17.86
N TYR A 701 -9.87 -16.01 -16.68
CA TYR A 701 -8.93 -16.88 -15.99
C TYR A 701 -9.66 -17.94 -15.16
N PHE A 702 -8.95 -18.98 -14.73
CA PHE A 702 -9.56 -20.05 -13.94
C PHE A 702 -9.60 -19.71 -12.45
N LEU A 703 -10.59 -20.25 -11.73
CA LEU A 703 -10.80 -20.08 -10.31
C LEU A 703 -10.56 -21.36 -9.49
N ASN A 704 -10.29 -22.49 -10.14
CA ASN A 704 -9.99 -23.77 -9.51
C ASN A 704 -8.78 -24.46 -10.15
N ASN A 705 -8.12 -25.33 -9.38
CA ASN A 705 -6.92 -26.06 -9.84
C ASN A 705 -7.19 -27.01 -11.03
N ASN A 706 -8.44 -27.45 -11.24
CA ASN A 706 -8.80 -28.31 -12.36
C ASN A 706 -9.04 -27.55 -13.67
N ASN A 707 -9.09 -26.20 -13.63
CA ASN A 707 -9.39 -25.34 -14.78
C ASN A 707 -10.76 -25.62 -15.42
N THR A 708 -11.75 -25.99 -14.62
CA THR A 708 -13.12 -26.28 -15.08
C THR A 708 -14.10 -25.13 -14.88
N PHE A 709 -13.73 -24.11 -14.12
CA PHE A 709 -14.54 -22.94 -13.87
C PHE A 709 -13.74 -21.66 -14.10
N GLY A 710 -14.23 -20.82 -15.04
CA GLY A 710 -13.58 -19.58 -15.45
C GLY A 710 -14.22 -18.34 -14.84
N PHE A 711 -13.39 -17.34 -14.55
CA PHE A 711 -13.80 -15.97 -14.31
C PHE A 711 -13.98 -15.25 -15.64
N PRO A 712 -15.07 -14.51 -15.88
CA PRO A 712 -15.33 -13.89 -17.17
C PRO A 712 -14.39 -12.71 -17.45
N SER A 713 -14.07 -12.50 -18.73
CA SER A 713 -13.38 -11.29 -19.18
C SER A 713 -14.30 -10.07 -19.10
N TYR A 714 -13.71 -8.88 -18.99
CA TYR A 714 -14.47 -7.63 -19.00
C TYR A 714 -13.68 -6.47 -19.60
N VAL A 715 -14.41 -5.44 -20.06
CA VAL A 715 -13.88 -4.14 -20.47
C VAL A 715 -14.64 -3.06 -19.71
N ILE A 716 -13.91 -2.13 -19.09
CA ILE A 716 -14.47 -0.97 -18.38
C ILE A 716 -13.92 0.30 -19.00
N GLY A 717 -14.79 1.23 -19.32
CA GLY A 717 -14.44 2.56 -19.82
C GLY A 717 -14.77 3.65 -18.80
N ASN A 718 -13.85 4.57 -18.57
CA ASN A 718 -14.01 5.72 -17.68
C ASN A 718 -13.76 7.02 -18.44
N VAL A 719 -14.42 8.09 -18.03
CA VAL A 719 -14.26 9.43 -18.63
C VAL A 719 -14.20 10.47 -17.52
N ASN A 720 -13.35 11.47 -17.72
CA ASN A 720 -13.23 12.58 -16.77
C ASN A 720 -13.08 13.90 -17.54
N VAL A 721 -13.67 14.97 -17.01
CA VAL A 721 -13.47 16.35 -17.46
C VAL A 721 -13.11 17.17 -16.24
N TYR A 722 -12.07 17.98 -16.35
CA TYR A 722 -11.59 18.80 -15.26
C TYR A 722 -11.22 20.21 -15.69
N LYS A 723 -11.27 21.12 -14.74
CA LYS A 723 -10.96 22.55 -14.92
C LYS A 723 -10.00 23.01 -13.82
N ASN A 724 -8.85 23.52 -14.22
CA ASN A 724 -7.91 24.21 -13.33
C ASN A 724 -8.12 25.72 -13.47
N ILE A 725 -8.25 26.41 -12.35
CA ILE A 725 -8.42 27.86 -12.26
C ILE A 725 -7.32 28.37 -11.34
N GLU A 726 -6.40 29.13 -11.90
CA GLU A 726 -5.36 29.81 -11.15
C GLU A 726 -5.77 31.26 -10.87
N VAL A 727 -5.50 31.77 -9.68
CA VAL A 727 -5.86 33.13 -9.26
C VAL A 727 -4.60 33.88 -8.84
N SER A 728 -4.08 34.69 -9.78
CA SER A 728 -2.81 35.40 -9.62
C SER A 728 -2.87 36.62 -8.71
N ASN A 729 -4.06 37.18 -8.40
CA ASN A 729 -4.23 38.45 -7.72
C ASN A 729 -4.89 38.39 -6.34
N SER A 730 -4.96 37.23 -5.72
CA SER A 730 -5.55 37.04 -4.39
C SER A 730 -4.49 36.60 -3.39
N SER A 731 -4.45 37.21 -2.21
CA SER A 731 -3.59 36.76 -1.10
C SER A 731 -4.17 35.58 -0.32
N TRP A 732 -5.45 35.23 -0.56
CA TRP A 732 -6.17 34.22 0.17
C TRP A 732 -6.45 32.95 -0.63
N PHE A 733 -6.55 33.08 -1.95
CA PHE A 733 -7.00 32.02 -2.83
C PHE A 733 -6.03 31.88 -4.00
N ARG A 734 -5.39 30.72 -4.11
CA ARG A 734 -4.36 30.46 -5.13
C ARG A 734 -4.93 29.78 -6.36
N PHE A 735 -5.71 28.70 -6.15
CA PHE A 735 -6.28 27.94 -7.25
C PHE A 735 -7.55 27.18 -6.84
N ALA A 736 -8.35 26.82 -7.84
CA ALA A 736 -9.38 25.79 -7.74
C ALA A 736 -9.17 24.75 -8.85
N LYS A 737 -9.29 23.47 -8.49
CA LYS A 737 -9.37 22.37 -9.46
C LYS A 737 -10.73 21.71 -9.29
N LEU A 738 -11.52 21.66 -10.35
CA LEU A 738 -12.83 21.03 -10.38
C LEU A 738 -12.79 19.84 -11.31
N PHE A 739 -13.54 18.78 -11.02
CA PHE A 739 -13.69 17.66 -11.92
C PHE A 739 -15.09 17.06 -11.89
N VAL A 740 -15.44 16.39 -12.98
CA VAL A 740 -16.56 15.44 -13.09
C VAL A 740 -16.05 14.19 -13.77
N GLN A 741 -16.32 13.04 -13.16
CA GLN A 741 -15.89 11.73 -13.65
C GLN A 741 -17.07 10.78 -13.76
N VAL A 742 -17.09 9.99 -14.81
CA VAL A 742 -18.03 8.89 -14.99
C VAL A 742 -17.23 7.61 -15.13
N ASP A 743 -17.39 6.72 -14.14
CA ASP A 743 -16.79 5.38 -14.15
C ASP A 743 -17.78 4.39 -14.78
N ASN A 744 -17.23 3.38 -15.45
CA ASN A 744 -18.01 2.34 -16.14
C ASN A 744 -19.11 2.94 -17.02
N ILE A 745 -18.72 3.79 -17.99
CA ILE A 745 -19.64 4.57 -18.81
C ILE A 745 -20.68 3.71 -19.56
N ALA A 746 -20.31 2.48 -19.92
CA ALA A 746 -21.16 1.53 -20.61
C ALA A 746 -22.12 0.79 -19.67
N ASP A 747 -22.02 0.98 -18.36
CA ASP A 747 -22.73 0.22 -17.33
C ASP A 747 -22.53 -1.29 -17.46
N THR A 748 -21.29 -1.68 -17.78
CA THR A 748 -20.93 -3.08 -17.95
C THR A 748 -21.08 -3.80 -16.62
N LYS A 749 -21.87 -4.88 -16.59
CA LYS A 749 -21.96 -5.80 -15.47
C LYS A 749 -20.71 -6.68 -15.44
N TYR A 750 -19.91 -6.55 -14.40
CA TYR A 750 -18.66 -7.30 -14.26
C TYR A 750 -18.40 -7.67 -12.81
N ALA A 751 -17.56 -8.67 -12.59
CA ALA A 751 -17.05 -8.99 -11.25
C ALA A 751 -15.69 -8.29 -11.04
N ALA A 752 -15.53 -7.61 -9.90
CA ALA A 752 -14.28 -6.96 -9.52
C ALA A 752 -13.23 -7.99 -9.06
N SER A 753 -13.66 -9.14 -8.56
CA SER A 753 -12.80 -10.25 -8.19
C SER A 753 -13.56 -11.58 -8.09
N GLY A 754 -12.81 -12.68 -8.23
CA GLY A 754 -13.27 -14.04 -7.94
C GLY A 754 -12.45 -14.67 -6.82
N GLN A 755 -13.08 -15.53 -6.02
CA GLN A 755 -12.38 -16.32 -5.02
C GLN A 755 -11.97 -17.65 -5.63
N PHE A 756 -10.79 -18.17 -5.23
CA PHE A 756 -10.44 -19.57 -5.45
C PHE A 756 -11.53 -20.49 -4.88
N ILE A 757 -11.95 -21.45 -5.65
CA ILE A 757 -13.01 -22.39 -5.30
C ILE A 757 -12.51 -23.84 -5.38
N SER A 758 -13.09 -24.68 -4.54
CA SER A 758 -12.94 -26.13 -4.64
C SER A 758 -14.00 -26.68 -5.58
N GLY A 759 -13.77 -27.84 -6.13
CA GLY A 759 -14.72 -28.58 -6.97
C GLY A 759 -14.11 -28.99 -8.30
N GLU A 760 -14.42 -30.22 -8.69
CA GLU A 760 -13.87 -30.83 -9.90
C GLU A 760 -14.70 -30.54 -11.13
N THR A 761 -15.98 -30.22 -10.93
CA THR A 761 -16.92 -29.97 -12.03
C THR A 761 -17.45 -28.53 -11.98
N HIS A 762 -17.90 -28.04 -13.13
CA HIS A 762 -18.53 -26.72 -13.26
C HIS A 762 -19.75 -26.59 -12.34
N ALA A 763 -20.57 -27.61 -12.22
CA ALA A 763 -21.79 -27.57 -11.39
C ALA A 763 -21.45 -27.45 -9.88
N GLN A 764 -20.41 -28.16 -9.41
CA GLN A 764 -19.94 -28.03 -8.01
C GLN A 764 -19.40 -26.63 -7.74
N ALA A 765 -18.71 -26.05 -8.72
CA ALA A 765 -18.15 -24.71 -8.61
C ALA A 765 -19.23 -23.63 -8.63
N ALA A 766 -20.22 -23.71 -9.53
CA ALA A 766 -21.22 -22.68 -9.74
C ALA A 766 -22.09 -22.37 -8.50
N GLY A 767 -22.28 -23.36 -7.62
CA GLY A 767 -23.03 -23.24 -6.35
C GLY A 767 -22.24 -22.59 -5.22
N GLN A 768 -20.93 -22.34 -5.38
CA GLN A 768 -20.09 -21.73 -4.35
C GLN A 768 -20.15 -20.21 -4.40
N GLN A 769 -19.74 -19.56 -3.33
CA GLN A 769 -19.63 -18.11 -3.25
C GLN A 769 -18.34 -17.64 -3.89
N ILE A 770 -18.46 -17.00 -5.06
CA ILE A 770 -17.35 -16.78 -5.97
C ILE A 770 -17.06 -15.31 -6.21
N PHE A 771 -18.09 -14.51 -6.57
CA PHE A 771 -17.93 -13.21 -7.18
C PHE A 771 -18.16 -12.05 -6.22
N PHE A 772 -17.27 -11.06 -6.22
CA PHE A 772 -17.63 -9.70 -5.86
C PHE A 772 -18.01 -8.93 -7.12
N ALA A 773 -19.17 -8.26 -7.10
CA ALA A 773 -19.57 -7.40 -8.20
C ALA A 773 -18.66 -6.18 -8.30
N GLY A 774 -18.34 -5.79 -9.53
CA GLY A 774 -17.75 -4.49 -9.81
C GLY A 774 -18.81 -3.40 -9.75
N TYR A 775 -18.38 -2.16 -9.55
CA TYR A 775 -19.29 -1.01 -9.53
C TYR A 775 -19.96 -0.85 -10.91
N GLY A 776 -21.27 -0.67 -10.92
CA GLY A 776 -22.03 -0.20 -12.07
C GLY A 776 -21.62 1.22 -12.43
N ARG A 777 -22.32 1.84 -13.43
CA ARG A 777 -22.06 3.23 -13.78
C ARG A 777 -22.16 4.14 -12.58
N ALA A 778 -21.12 4.95 -12.37
CA ALA A 778 -21.03 5.87 -11.25
C ALA A 778 -20.58 7.26 -11.72
N VAL A 779 -21.14 8.30 -11.14
CA VAL A 779 -20.79 9.70 -11.42
C VAL A 779 -20.23 10.32 -10.13
N TYR A 780 -19.09 10.99 -10.27
CA TYR A 780 -18.41 11.69 -9.18
C TYR A 780 -18.07 13.12 -9.59
N GLY A 781 -18.10 14.03 -8.63
CA GLY A 781 -17.63 15.39 -8.82
C GLY A 781 -16.87 15.86 -7.59
N GLY A 782 -15.98 16.82 -7.80
CA GLY A 782 -15.22 17.35 -6.66
C GLY A 782 -14.49 18.64 -6.96
N VAL A 783 -13.93 19.22 -5.90
CA VAL A 783 -13.18 20.46 -5.95
C VAL A 783 -12.01 20.38 -4.97
N THR A 784 -10.82 20.80 -5.45
CA THR A 784 -9.66 21.14 -4.61
C THR A 784 -9.49 22.63 -4.60
N LEU A 785 -9.36 23.23 -3.42
CA LEU A 785 -9.10 24.67 -3.23
C LEU A 785 -7.73 24.84 -2.60
N GLY A 786 -6.87 25.63 -3.22
CA GLY A 786 -5.59 26.08 -2.67
C GLY A 786 -5.75 27.44 -2.03
N LEU A 787 -5.42 27.56 -0.73
CA LEU A 787 -5.53 28.77 0.09
C LEU A 787 -4.13 29.15 0.58
N PHE A 788 -3.83 30.46 0.63
CA PHE A 788 -2.55 31.13 1.03
C PHE A 788 -1.29 30.29 1.01
#